data_89867425564cff785b67d912a69920f9
#
_entry.id   89867425564cff785b67d912a69920f9
#
_cell.length_a   1.000
_cell.length_b   1.000
_cell.length_c   1.000
_cell.angle_alpha   90.00
_cell.angle_beta   90.00
_cell.angle_gamma   90.00
#
_symmetry.space_group_name_H-M   'P 1'
#
loop_
_entity.id
_entity.type
_entity.pdbx_description
1 polymer ?
#
loop_
_entity_poly.entity_id
_entity_poly.type
_entity_poly.pdbx_seq_one_letter_code
_entity_poly.pdbx_strand_id
1 'polypeptide(L)'
;MTASAQPENPSQSLAELRRGLLANGYVPVPVDGKRPKIKGWSSFRPKPEQIDGQIRRYSDHTNTGILCGEVVAVDIDVPDIYAAEHLRTMALALPGADRALQRIGRAPKVTFIFRASDARRKKITGKYIVNGLECQIEILGQGQQFVAFGIHPDTDKAYEWTGASPLDVPFADLPEIHAETIDAFVADADAYLASIGTAISKRAEPRAVQAIGGSFWKQVNSAALAEPDRWVRDLFSTATKEAGTGAWRITSEDLGRSLEEDISIHQDGIRDFGTEKACTAVELVIDYGGAANPKMAAFWLCERLGRAPKELGWEDRDIGARMTLGSLTKVPAAANDNVQKEDEADEEPAVLPQATGLPEHLCFPPGAVGDFTRFIVGCARFPSPHLSLVASLAFVAGLIGRRYRGPTGLRSNLYVVGLAESGFGKDITIRATSALADSTSWGNKVSEALFADQIRSLPGLAGKLRKSPSAIAVQDEFGRWLAEHTGRNTASHRAEITASLMELTGAPTGFWGGQEKAGGNIPRIVAPCLSVHGVSTPSTFWNALSSGNISEGLLGRLVLIDVGNAEPVKVRRPPNSIEDIPTVLSQQVAELLGLSAGKFTGSFCALSARSDEKPHPIMTAQWGDGVDDLFEDFDDRIRAMKRTIDPQYRPILNRVGENSARLALIVAVGCDPKEPIVTREIQTWANAVAEHSLNVILRGANDNIADNDRAAEYLRVRQQITRRGSDGITAREIVKNLRGAIDRRRLEDIMAMLRQAREIHLAKLTTESGQSKMRFWSAESLPNGAVIVPIEAG
;
A
#
# COMPACT_ATOMS: atom_id res chain seq x y z
N MET A 1 -19.40 31.53 -36.51
CA MET A 1 -20.33 31.83 -35.42
C MET A 1 -21.70 31.34 -35.80
N THR A 2 -22.08 30.15 -35.41
CA THR A 2 -23.48 29.70 -35.38
C THR A 2 -23.66 28.97 -34.07
N ALA A 3 -24.30 29.65 -33.15
CA ALA A 3 -24.71 29.08 -31.87
C ALA A 3 -25.74 27.97 -32.15
N SER A 4 -25.37 26.74 -31.81
CA SER A 4 -26.32 25.64 -31.79
C SER A 4 -27.23 25.84 -30.60
N ALA A 5 -28.51 26.07 -30.86
CA ALA A 5 -29.55 26.13 -29.88
C ALA A 5 -29.58 24.82 -29.07
N GLN A 6 -29.55 24.89 -27.76
CA GLN A 6 -29.81 23.74 -26.89
C GLN A 6 -31.26 23.28 -27.13
N PRO A 7 -31.50 21.94 -27.22
CA PRO A 7 -32.87 21.45 -27.41
C PRO A 7 -33.70 21.70 -26.13
N GLU A 8 -34.90 22.19 -26.31
CA GLU A 8 -35.86 22.59 -25.24
C GLU A 8 -36.39 21.43 -24.38
N ASN A 9 -36.09 20.15 -24.76
CA ASN A 9 -36.54 18.97 -24.00
C ASN A 9 -35.46 17.87 -23.98
N PRO A 10 -34.91 17.49 -22.78
CA PRO A 10 -33.87 16.46 -22.66
C PRO A 10 -34.25 15.10 -23.26
N SER A 11 -35.52 14.71 -23.17
CA SER A 11 -36.00 13.44 -23.72
C SER A 11 -36.01 13.42 -25.25
N GLN A 12 -36.25 14.54 -25.89
CA GLN A 12 -36.22 14.67 -27.35
C GLN A 12 -34.79 14.59 -27.89
N SER A 13 -33.85 15.23 -27.21
CA SER A 13 -32.43 15.13 -27.48
C SER A 13 -31.88 13.69 -27.37
N LEU A 14 -32.30 12.94 -26.34
CA LEU A 14 -31.92 11.56 -26.15
C LEU A 14 -32.48 10.62 -27.23
N ALA A 15 -33.70 10.89 -27.70
CA ALA A 15 -34.33 10.14 -28.79
C ALA A 15 -33.61 10.36 -30.11
N GLU A 16 -33.28 11.59 -30.42
CA GLU A 16 -32.51 11.96 -31.64
C GLU A 16 -31.14 11.32 -31.63
N LEU A 17 -30.42 11.37 -30.51
CA LEU A 17 -29.12 10.73 -30.32
C LEU A 17 -29.19 9.22 -30.58
N ARG A 18 -30.12 8.50 -29.97
CA ARG A 18 -30.26 7.05 -30.15
C ARG A 18 -30.69 6.66 -31.55
N ARG A 19 -31.53 7.47 -32.23
CA ARG A 19 -31.88 7.27 -33.64
C ARG A 19 -30.69 7.52 -34.56
N GLY A 20 -29.91 8.56 -34.29
CA GLY A 20 -28.67 8.84 -35.04
C GLY A 20 -27.68 7.69 -34.95
N LEU A 21 -27.48 7.11 -33.80
CA LEU A 21 -26.65 5.92 -33.63
C LEU A 21 -27.16 4.72 -34.42
N LEU A 22 -28.48 4.48 -34.42
CA LEU A 22 -29.08 3.42 -35.24
C LEU A 22 -28.91 3.66 -36.72
N ALA A 23 -29.09 4.90 -37.20
CA ALA A 23 -28.90 5.28 -38.60
C ALA A 23 -27.44 5.05 -39.07
N ASN A 24 -26.48 5.24 -38.14
CA ASN A 24 -25.06 4.98 -38.35
C ASN A 24 -24.65 3.51 -38.15
N GLY A 25 -25.62 2.60 -37.94
CA GLY A 25 -25.35 1.17 -37.82
C GLY A 25 -24.92 0.69 -36.45
N TYR A 26 -24.94 1.55 -35.41
CA TYR A 26 -24.67 1.17 -34.04
C TYR A 26 -25.95 0.71 -33.32
N VAL A 27 -25.79 -0.11 -32.29
CA VAL A 27 -26.92 -0.57 -31.46
C VAL A 27 -26.90 0.17 -30.13
N PRO A 28 -27.73 1.21 -29.95
CA PRO A 28 -27.79 1.95 -28.69
C PRO A 28 -28.48 1.12 -27.61
N VAL A 29 -27.90 1.14 -26.40
CA VAL A 29 -28.41 0.50 -25.19
C VAL A 29 -28.71 1.58 -24.15
N PRO A 30 -29.95 1.66 -23.63
CA PRO A 30 -30.24 2.52 -22.49
C PRO A 30 -29.47 2.08 -21.24
N VAL A 31 -28.80 3.02 -20.58
CA VAL A 31 -27.92 2.74 -19.43
C VAL A 31 -28.22 3.72 -18.29
N ASP A 32 -28.32 3.18 -17.07
CA ASP A 32 -28.33 3.96 -15.85
C ASP A 32 -26.89 3.98 -15.29
N GLY A 33 -26.29 5.16 -15.16
CA GLY A 33 -24.87 5.31 -14.86
C GLY A 33 -24.00 4.58 -15.88
N LYS A 34 -23.38 3.47 -15.50
CA LYS A 34 -22.55 2.61 -16.35
C LYS A 34 -23.22 1.29 -16.74
N ARG A 35 -24.39 0.96 -16.14
CA ARG A 35 -25.00 -0.39 -16.26
C ARG A 35 -26.33 -0.36 -16.99
N PRO A 36 -26.56 -1.24 -17.97
CA PRO A 36 -27.88 -1.47 -18.51
C PRO A 36 -28.68 -2.35 -17.52
N LYS A 37 -29.73 -1.78 -16.92
CA LYS A 37 -30.63 -2.50 -15.98
C LYS A 37 -31.78 -3.24 -16.71
N ILE A 38 -31.72 -3.36 -18.01
CA ILE A 38 -32.77 -3.97 -18.83
C ILE A 38 -32.48 -5.47 -18.99
N LYS A 39 -33.43 -6.32 -18.58
CA LYS A 39 -33.30 -7.77 -18.77
C LYS A 39 -33.12 -8.12 -20.23
N GLY A 40 -32.08 -8.89 -20.58
CA GLY A 40 -31.79 -9.31 -21.95
C GLY A 40 -31.19 -8.22 -22.83
N TRP A 41 -30.62 -7.18 -22.28
CA TRP A 41 -30.00 -6.05 -23.00
C TRP A 41 -28.94 -6.48 -23.99
N SER A 42 -28.19 -7.53 -23.75
CA SER A 42 -27.12 -8.03 -24.64
C SER A 42 -27.63 -8.58 -25.98
N SER A 43 -28.87 -9.00 -26.03
CA SER A 43 -29.54 -9.45 -27.24
C SER A 43 -30.51 -8.40 -27.81
N PHE A 44 -30.56 -7.25 -27.20
CA PHE A 44 -31.48 -6.17 -27.55
C PHE A 44 -31.08 -5.51 -28.86
N ARG A 45 -32.04 -5.39 -29.82
CA ARG A 45 -31.86 -4.74 -31.13
C ARG A 45 -33.06 -3.83 -31.36
N PRO A 46 -32.99 -2.57 -30.91
CA PRO A 46 -34.12 -1.65 -31.05
C PRO A 46 -34.33 -1.26 -32.52
N LYS A 47 -35.59 -1.08 -32.88
CA LYS A 47 -35.97 -0.41 -34.13
C LYS A 47 -36.19 1.10 -33.89
N PRO A 48 -36.01 1.98 -34.88
CA PRO A 48 -36.19 3.43 -34.73
C PRO A 48 -37.54 3.83 -34.10
N GLU A 49 -38.60 3.11 -34.42
CA GLU A 49 -39.96 3.37 -33.90
C GLU A 49 -40.12 3.04 -32.42
N GLN A 50 -39.22 2.20 -31.86
CA GLN A 50 -39.28 1.76 -30.49
C GLN A 50 -38.55 2.70 -29.53
N ILE A 51 -37.75 3.63 -30.04
CA ILE A 51 -36.88 4.50 -29.20
C ILE A 51 -37.69 5.36 -28.23
N ASP A 52 -38.79 6.01 -28.69
CA ASP A 52 -39.58 6.84 -27.78
C ASP A 52 -40.32 6.04 -26.71
N GLY A 53 -40.72 4.82 -27.06
CA GLY A 53 -41.26 3.88 -26.10
C GLY A 53 -40.27 3.45 -25.03
N GLN A 54 -39.04 3.25 -25.42
CA GLN A 54 -37.95 2.89 -24.51
C GLN A 54 -37.60 4.04 -23.56
N ILE A 55 -37.49 5.26 -24.06
CA ILE A 55 -37.20 6.43 -23.21
C ILE A 55 -38.31 6.64 -22.18
N ARG A 56 -39.54 6.46 -22.53
CA ARG A 56 -40.67 6.53 -21.57
C ARG A 56 -40.64 5.40 -20.56
N ARG A 57 -40.28 4.20 -20.99
CA ARG A 57 -40.26 3.00 -20.12
C ARG A 57 -39.06 2.99 -19.16
N TYR A 58 -37.92 3.55 -19.60
CA TYR A 58 -36.66 3.59 -18.87
C TYR A 58 -36.21 5.04 -18.70
N SER A 59 -37.03 5.85 -18.06
CA SER A 59 -36.84 7.31 -17.91
C SER A 59 -35.62 7.68 -17.07
N ASP A 60 -35.16 6.78 -16.21
CA ASP A 60 -33.97 6.87 -15.37
C ASP A 60 -32.67 6.51 -16.12
N HIS A 61 -32.79 5.87 -17.28
CA HIS A 61 -31.62 5.48 -18.11
C HIS A 61 -31.20 6.62 -19.04
N THR A 62 -30.63 7.67 -18.46
CA THR A 62 -30.23 8.90 -19.17
C THR A 62 -28.98 8.76 -20.01
N ASN A 63 -28.14 7.76 -19.71
CA ASN A 63 -26.95 7.47 -20.51
C ASN A 63 -27.26 6.52 -21.68
N THR A 64 -26.42 6.55 -22.70
CA THR A 64 -26.53 5.66 -23.86
C THR A 64 -25.24 4.90 -24.04
N GLY A 65 -25.30 3.58 -23.96
CA GLY A 65 -24.21 2.66 -24.33
C GLY A 65 -24.31 2.24 -25.79
N ILE A 66 -23.25 1.69 -26.32
CA ILE A 66 -23.21 1.00 -27.61
C ILE A 66 -22.92 -0.48 -27.33
N LEU A 67 -23.75 -1.36 -27.87
CA LEU A 67 -23.58 -2.79 -27.78
C LEU A 67 -22.36 -3.24 -28.58
N CYS A 68 -21.48 -4.00 -27.92
CA CYS A 68 -20.31 -4.62 -28.56
C CYS A 68 -20.66 -5.98 -29.16
N GLY A 69 -19.85 -6.40 -30.11
CA GLY A 69 -19.94 -7.62 -30.89
C GLY A 69 -19.07 -7.45 -32.10
N GLU A 70 -19.67 -6.99 -33.19
CA GLU A 70 -18.93 -6.50 -34.37
C GLU A 70 -18.27 -5.13 -34.09
N VAL A 71 -18.83 -4.31 -33.19
CA VAL A 71 -18.13 -3.18 -32.55
C VAL A 71 -17.22 -3.74 -31.47
N VAL A 72 -15.93 -3.44 -31.58
CA VAL A 72 -14.91 -3.81 -30.60
C VAL A 72 -14.37 -2.55 -29.94
N ALA A 73 -14.39 -2.53 -28.61
CA ALA A 73 -13.82 -1.44 -27.84
C ALA A 73 -12.57 -1.91 -27.10
N VAL A 74 -11.44 -1.24 -27.36
CA VAL A 74 -10.19 -1.41 -26.61
C VAL A 74 -10.22 -0.40 -25.48
N ASP A 75 -10.57 -0.86 -24.29
CA ASP A 75 -10.74 -0.01 -23.10
C ASP A 75 -9.46 -0.03 -22.25
N ILE A 76 -8.72 1.06 -22.26
CA ILE A 76 -7.51 1.27 -21.45
C ILE A 76 -7.97 1.81 -20.11
N ASP A 77 -8.39 0.88 -19.20
CA ASP A 77 -8.81 1.21 -17.85
C ASP A 77 -7.60 1.33 -16.91
N VAL A 78 -6.76 2.32 -17.19
CA VAL A 78 -5.49 2.58 -16.52
C VAL A 78 -5.50 4.02 -16.00
N PRO A 79 -5.63 4.22 -14.69
CA PRO A 79 -5.66 5.56 -14.10
C PRO A 79 -4.28 6.17 -13.86
N ASP A 80 -3.20 5.39 -13.93
CA ASP A 80 -1.83 5.92 -13.89
C ASP A 80 -1.51 6.65 -15.19
N ILE A 81 -1.08 7.91 -15.10
CA ILE A 81 -0.89 8.80 -16.25
C ILE A 81 0.19 8.29 -17.20
N TYR A 82 1.30 7.79 -16.66
CA TYR A 82 2.44 7.35 -17.48
C TYR A 82 2.16 6.00 -18.13
N ALA A 83 1.57 5.09 -17.39
CA ALA A 83 1.16 3.79 -17.90
C ALA A 83 0.05 3.96 -18.96
N ALA A 84 -0.93 4.84 -18.71
CA ALA A 84 -2.00 5.13 -19.66
C ALA A 84 -1.46 5.72 -20.97
N GLU A 85 -0.50 6.66 -20.89
CA GLU A 85 0.09 7.28 -22.09
C GLU A 85 0.93 6.28 -22.89
N HIS A 86 1.69 5.42 -22.22
CA HIS A 86 2.43 4.36 -22.89
C HIS A 86 1.49 3.38 -23.59
N LEU A 87 0.46 2.90 -22.89
CA LEU A 87 -0.53 1.98 -23.46
C LEU A 87 -1.38 2.63 -24.56
N ARG A 88 -1.66 3.92 -24.45
CA ARG A 88 -2.29 4.71 -25.50
C ARG A 88 -1.39 4.78 -26.74
N THR A 89 -0.09 4.98 -26.55
CA THR A 89 0.89 4.97 -27.66
C THR A 89 0.92 3.61 -28.35
N MET A 90 0.88 2.51 -27.57
CA MET A 90 0.77 1.16 -28.13
C MET A 90 -0.54 0.96 -28.90
N ALA A 91 -1.67 1.45 -28.39
CA ALA A 91 -2.96 1.37 -29.07
C ALA A 91 -3.00 2.20 -30.34
N LEU A 92 -2.33 3.36 -30.39
CA LEU A 92 -2.19 4.18 -31.59
C LEU A 92 -1.33 3.54 -32.67
N ALA A 93 -0.48 2.58 -32.32
CA ALA A 93 0.29 1.79 -33.29
C ALA A 93 -0.52 0.64 -33.92
N LEU A 94 -1.74 0.37 -33.44
CA LEU A 94 -2.62 -0.63 -34.05
C LEU A 94 -3.03 -0.22 -35.48
N PRO A 95 -3.20 -1.16 -36.40
CA PRO A 95 -3.64 -0.88 -37.78
C PRO A 95 -4.94 -0.08 -37.81
N GLY A 96 -4.91 1.10 -38.43
CA GLY A 96 -6.06 1.98 -38.54
C GLY A 96 -6.44 2.77 -37.29
N ALA A 97 -5.65 2.72 -36.24
CA ALA A 97 -5.92 3.43 -34.99
C ALA A 97 -5.97 4.96 -35.15
N ASP A 98 -5.32 5.50 -36.18
CA ASP A 98 -5.40 6.90 -36.58
C ASP A 98 -6.82 7.34 -36.96
N ARG A 99 -7.66 6.39 -37.40
CA ARG A 99 -9.08 6.59 -37.73
C ARG A 99 -10.05 6.02 -36.74
N ALA A 100 -9.55 5.33 -35.71
CA ALA A 100 -10.37 4.80 -34.64
C ALA A 100 -10.98 5.93 -33.79
N LEU A 101 -12.25 5.79 -33.46
CA LEU A 101 -12.90 6.74 -32.57
C LEU A 101 -12.35 6.59 -31.15
N GLN A 102 -12.08 7.68 -30.48
CA GLN A 102 -11.52 7.71 -29.15
C GLN A 102 -12.46 8.42 -28.18
N ARG A 103 -12.82 7.72 -27.09
CA ARG A 103 -13.70 8.24 -26.05
C ARG A 103 -12.97 8.33 -24.71
N ILE A 104 -13.17 9.43 -24.02
CA ILE A 104 -12.67 9.69 -22.66
C ILE A 104 -13.86 9.80 -21.72
N GLY A 105 -13.92 8.93 -20.70
CA GLY A 105 -14.90 9.04 -19.62
C GLY A 105 -14.30 9.69 -18.39
N ARG A 106 -13.09 9.27 -18.02
CA ARG A 106 -12.31 9.81 -16.92
C ARG A 106 -10.83 9.74 -17.29
N ALA A 107 -10.26 10.88 -17.67
CA ALA A 107 -8.83 10.94 -18.00
C ALA A 107 -7.95 10.39 -16.83
N PRO A 108 -6.84 9.68 -17.11
CA PRO A 108 -6.23 9.44 -18.42
C PRO A 108 -6.80 8.23 -19.18
N LYS A 109 -7.82 7.54 -18.64
CA LYS A 109 -8.45 6.37 -19.25
C LYS A 109 -9.04 6.73 -20.61
N VAL A 110 -8.85 5.86 -21.60
CA VAL A 110 -9.33 6.08 -22.98
C VAL A 110 -9.82 4.77 -23.58
N THR A 111 -10.87 4.85 -24.41
CA THR A 111 -11.43 3.72 -25.14
C THR A 111 -11.30 3.98 -26.62
N PHE A 112 -10.70 3.05 -27.37
CA PHE A 112 -10.61 3.06 -28.84
C PHE A 112 -11.67 2.16 -29.43
N ILE A 113 -12.35 2.62 -30.51
CA ILE A 113 -13.46 1.90 -31.11
C ILE A 113 -13.07 1.45 -32.51
N PHE A 114 -13.20 0.15 -32.75
CA PHE A 114 -12.92 -0.53 -34.00
C PHE A 114 -14.14 -1.37 -34.40
N ARG A 115 -14.11 -1.89 -35.65
CA ARG A 115 -15.00 -2.96 -36.05
C ARG A 115 -14.23 -4.26 -36.24
N ALA A 116 -14.90 -5.40 -36.05
CA ALA A 116 -14.38 -6.72 -36.36
C ALA A 116 -15.38 -7.48 -37.23
N SER A 117 -14.88 -8.28 -38.15
CA SER A 117 -15.72 -9.10 -39.08
C SER A 117 -16.40 -10.27 -38.34
N ASP A 118 -15.87 -10.66 -37.16
CA ASP A 118 -16.38 -11.73 -36.33
C ASP A 118 -16.66 -11.21 -34.90
N ALA A 119 -17.84 -11.54 -34.38
CA ALA A 119 -18.24 -11.19 -33.01
C ALA A 119 -17.38 -11.95 -32.01
N ARG A 120 -16.62 -11.24 -31.19
CA ARG A 120 -15.65 -11.81 -30.26
C ARG A 120 -16.09 -11.75 -28.83
N ARG A 121 -15.59 -12.69 -28.03
CA ARG A 121 -15.72 -12.64 -26.58
C ARG A 121 -14.76 -11.64 -25.96
N LYS A 122 -15.11 -11.14 -24.77
CA LYS A 122 -14.25 -10.28 -23.94
C LYS A 122 -12.87 -10.90 -23.76
N LYS A 123 -11.82 -10.05 -23.92
CA LYS A 123 -10.44 -10.36 -23.48
C LYS A 123 -9.98 -9.32 -22.50
N ILE A 124 -9.13 -9.70 -21.60
CA ILE A 124 -8.60 -8.83 -20.55
C ILE A 124 -7.13 -9.16 -20.31
N THR A 125 -6.34 -8.16 -19.95
CA THR A 125 -5.04 -8.36 -19.31
C THR A 125 -5.21 -8.86 -17.87
N GLY A 126 -4.14 -9.26 -17.20
CA GLY A 126 -4.13 -9.35 -15.76
C GLY A 126 -4.53 -8.01 -15.13
N LYS A 127 -4.93 -8.05 -13.87
CA LYS A 127 -5.09 -6.83 -13.06
C LYS A 127 -3.79 -6.56 -12.33
N TYR A 128 -3.32 -5.34 -12.41
CA TYR A 128 -2.05 -4.92 -11.82
C TYR A 128 -2.24 -3.68 -10.96
N ILE A 129 -1.53 -3.59 -9.85
CA ILE A 129 -1.39 -2.34 -9.12
C ILE A 129 -0.16 -1.63 -9.64
N VAL A 130 -0.36 -0.49 -10.30
CA VAL A 130 0.68 0.42 -10.77
C VAL A 130 0.55 1.72 -9.98
N ASN A 131 1.58 2.09 -9.22
CA ASN A 131 1.56 3.28 -8.37
C ASN A 131 0.36 3.37 -7.40
N GLY A 132 -0.08 2.21 -6.85
CA GLY A 132 -1.23 2.14 -5.96
C GLY A 132 -2.59 2.17 -6.66
N LEU A 133 -2.62 2.24 -7.98
CA LEU A 133 -3.84 2.32 -8.80
C LEU A 133 -4.07 1.00 -9.52
N GLU A 134 -5.33 0.53 -9.53
CA GLU A 134 -5.71 -0.68 -10.26
C GLU A 134 -5.73 -0.39 -11.76
N CYS A 135 -4.93 -1.15 -12.52
CA CYS A 135 -4.75 -1.01 -13.95
C CYS A 135 -5.11 -2.29 -14.67
N GLN A 136 -5.92 -2.18 -15.70
CA GLN A 136 -6.30 -3.28 -16.57
C GLN A 136 -6.64 -2.76 -17.97
N ILE A 137 -6.43 -3.59 -18.99
CA ILE A 137 -7.00 -3.36 -20.30
C ILE A 137 -8.10 -4.36 -20.54
N GLU A 138 -9.22 -3.89 -21.07
CA GLU A 138 -10.35 -4.72 -21.46
C GLU A 138 -10.65 -4.55 -22.96
N ILE A 139 -10.76 -5.67 -23.64
CA ILE A 139 -11.31 -5.71 -24.99
C ILE A 139 -12.77 -6.11 -24.89
N LEU A 140 -13.65 -5.17 -25.09
CA LEU A 140 -15.09 -5.37 -25.02
C LEU A 140 -15.60 -5.93 -26.35
N GLY A 141 -16.28 -7.06 -26.26
CA GLY A 141 -16.80 -7.80 -27.41
C GLY A 141 -18.24 -8.26 -27.21
N GLN A 142 -18.59 -9.40 -27.79
CA GLN A 142 -19.97 -9.93 -27.81
C GLN A 142 -20.59 -10.00 -26.42
N GLY A 143 -21.80 -9.49 -26.27
CA GLY A 143 -22.55 -9.49 -25.02
C GLY A 143 -22.13 -8.42 -24.05
N GLN A 144 -21.33 -7.45 -24.48
CA GLN A 144 -20.88 -6.31 -23.67
C GLN A 144 -21.31 -4.99 -24.26
N GLN A 145 -21.12 -3.91 -23.54
CA GLN A 145 -21.35 -2.55 -24.00
C GLN A 145 -20.35 -1.60 -23.34
N PHE A 146 -20.14 -0.45 -23.93
CA PHE A 146 -19.49 0.70 -23.30
C PHE A 146 -20.43 1.90 -23.34
N VAL A 147 -20.37 2.77 -22.34
CA VAL A 147 -21.17 4.00 -22.32
C VAL A 147 -20.58 4.97 -23.33
N ALA A 148 -21.35 5.32 -24.36
CA ALA A 148 -20.90 6.20 -25.42
C ALA A 148 -21.23 7.68 -25.18
N PHE A 149 -22.42 7.94 -24.61
CA PHE A 149 -22.92 9.29 -24.35
C PHE A 149 -23.66 9.35 -23.00
N GLY A 150 -23.57 10.50 -22.34
CA GLY A 150 -24.22 10.79 -21.07
C GLY A 150 -23.22 11.29 -20.04
N ILE A 151 -23.56 11.17 -18.77
CA ILE A 151 -22.76 11.67 -17.64
C ILE A 151 -22.02 10.51 -16.97
N HIS A 152 -20.73 10.66 -16.74
CA HIS A 152 -19.92 9.68 -16.02
C HIS A 152 -20.22 9.75 -14.51
N PRO A 153 -20.68 8.67 -13.87
CA PRO A 153 -21.21 8.73 -12.50
C PRO A 153 -20.18 9.13 -11.42
N ASP A 154 -18.89 8.87 -11.67
CA ASP A 154 -17.85 9.17 -10.67
C ASP A 154 -17.24 10.58 -10.85
N THR A 155 -17.52 11.28 -11.93
CA THR A 155 -16.93 12.59 -12.23
C THR A 155 -17.95 13.69 -12.49
N ASP A 156 -19.23 13.34 -12.61
CA ASP A 156 -20.33 14.21 -13.05
C ASP A 156 -20.08 14.99 -14.34
N LYS A 157 -19.13 14.50 -15.18
CA LYS A 157 -18.78 15.08 -16.47
C LYS A 157 -19.35 14.24 -17.62
N ALA A 158 -19.65 14.88 -18.72
CA ALA A 158 -20.03 14.17 -19.93
C ALA A 158 -18.86 13.29 -20.44
N TYR A 159 -19.22 12.15 -21.07
CA TYR A 159 -18.24 11.40 -21.85
C TYR A 159 -17.85 12.23 -23.08
N GLU A 160 -16.55 12.36 -23.30
CA GLU A 160 -15.98 13.19 -24.37
C GLU A 160 -15.39 12.31 -25.49
N TRP A 161 -15.60 12.73 -26.74
CA TRP A 161 -14.99 12.14 -27.92
C TRP A 161 -13.85 13.02 -28.39
N THR A 162 -12.70 12.43 -28.64
CA THR A 162 -11.55 13.16 -29.14
C THR A 162 -11.66 13.27 -30.69
N GLY A 163 -12.28 14.32 -31.16
CA GLY A 163 -12.62 14.50 -32.58
C GLY A 163 -14.02 13.96 -32.91
N ALA A 164 -14.10 13.07 -33.91
CA ALA A 164 -15.37 12.49 -34.36
C ALA A 164 -15.95 11.51 -33.37
N SER A 165 -17.27 11.36 -33.40
CA SER A 165 -18.05 10.44 -32.56
C SER A 165 -18.81 9.40 -33.40
N PRO A 166 -19.46 8.40 -32.80
CA PRO A 166 -20.34 7.46 -33.49
C PRO A 166 -21.56 8.11 -34.18
N LEU A 167 -21.85 9.38 -33.89
CA LEU A 167 -22.86 10.15 -34.60
C LEU A 167 -22.31 10.71 -35.95
N ASP A 168 -21.00 10.88 -36.05
CA ASP A 168 -20.32 11.46 -37.18
C ASP A 168 -19.79 10.40 -38.15
N VAL A 169 -19.43 9.22 -37.61
CA VAL A 169 -18.79 8.13 -38.35
C VAL A 169 -19.67 6.89 -38.33
N PRO A 170 -20.19 6.41 -39.46
CA PRO A 170 -20.92 5.16 -39.57
C PRO A 170 -20.07 3.95 -39.11
N PHE A 171 -20.72 2.94 -38.57
CA PHE A 171 -20.06 1.69 -38.14
C PHE A 171 -19.24 1.04 -39.29
N ALA A 172 -19.76 1.09 -40.51
CA ALA A 172 -19.08 0.51 -41.68
C ALA A 172 -17.74 1.18 -42.02
N ASP A 173 -17.55 2.43 -41.62
CA ASP A 173 -16.35 3.23 -41.89
C ASP A 173 -15.30 3.13 -40.73
N LEU A 174 -15.64 2.44 -39.64
CA LEU A 174 -14.67 2.16 -38.59
C LEU A 174 -13.52 1.29 -39.12
N PRO A 175 -12.28 1.54 -38.66
CA PRO A 175 -11.16 0.68 -39.01
C PRO A 175 -11.39 -0.74 -38.53
N GLU A 176 -11.08 -1.71 -39.38
CA GLU A 176 -11.18 -3.12 -39.04
C GLU A 176 -9.96 -3.58 -38.25
N ILE A 177 -10.20 -4.35 -37.19
CA ILE A 177 -9.16 -4.95 -36.38
C ILE A 177 -9.31 -6.48 -36.35
N HIS A 178 -8.20 -7.18 -36.57
CA HIS A 178 -8.17 -8.64 -36.62
C HIS A 178 -7.84 -9.26 -35.26
N ALA A 179 -8.24 -10.54 -35.07
CA ALA A 179 -8.04 -11.28 -33.81
C ALA A 179 -6.61 -11.30 -33.37
N GLU A 180 -5.73 -11.64 -34.26
CA GLU A 180 -4.31 -11.81 -34.02
C GLU A 180 -3.67 -10.49 -33.55
N THR A 181 -4.11 -9.36 -34.11
CA THR A 181 -3.66 -8.04 -33.73
C THR A 181 -4.10 -7.67 -32.31
N ILE A 182 -5.37 -8.00 -31.97
CA ILE A 182 -5.87 -7.79 -30.61
C ILE A 182 -5.13 -8.69 -29.62
N ASP A 183 -4.87 -9.96 -29.99
CA ASP A 183 -4.19 -10.92 -29.15
C ASP A 183 -2.76 -10.51 -28.85
N ALA A 184 -2.04 -10.04 -29.86
CA ALA A 184 -0.69 -9.49 -29.69
C ALA A 184 -0.72 -8.23 -28.81
N PHE A 185 -1.64 -7.30 -29.07
CA PHE A 185 -1.77 -6.10 -28.25
C PHE A 185 -2.06 -6.40 -26.79
N VAL A 186 -2.99 -7.33 -26.50
CA VAL A 186 -3.30 -7.74 -25.12
C VAL A 186 -2.09 -8.39 -24.45
N ALA A 187 -1.35 -9.23 -25.16
CA ALA A 187 -0.15 -9.88 -24.64
C ALA A 187 0.96 -8.86 -24.32
N ASP A 188 1.21 -7.93 -25.23
CA ASP A 188 2.24 -6.89 -25.06
C ASP A 188 1.86 -5.91 -23.94
N ALA A 189 0.58 -5.53 -23.87
CA ALA A 189 0.05 -4.68 -22.80
C ALA A 189 0.08 -5.36 -21.44
N ASP A 190 -0.22 -6.67 -21.39
CA ASP A 190 -0.11 -7.47 -20.17
C ASP A 190 1.34 -7.58 -19.70
N ALA A 191 2.27 -7.84 -20.62
CA ALA A 191 3.70 -7.88 -20.34
C ALA A 191 4.21 -6.52 -19.82
N TYR A 192 3.77 -5.42 -20.42
CA TYR A 192 4.12 -4.09 -19.97
C TYR A 192 3.57 -3.82 -18.56
N LEU A 193 2.27 -4.05 -18.31
CA LEU A 193 1.67 -3.85 -16.99
C LEU A 193 2.32 -4.75 -15.93
N ALA A 194 2.71 -5.98 -16.29
CA ALA A 194 3.45 -6.89 -15.41
C ALA A 194 4.86 -6.38 -15.09
N SER A 195 5.49 -5.64 -16.01
CA SER A 195 6.83 -5.08 -15.81
C SER A 195 6.87 -3.88 -14.87
N ILE A 196 5.76 -3.13 -14.77
CA ILE A 196 5.67 -1.88 -14.00
C ILE A 196 4.75 -1.97 -12.78
N GLY A 197 3.98 -3.06 -12.66
CA GLY A 197 2.98 -3.24 -11.61
C GLY A 197 3.07 -4.60 -10.92
N THR A 198 2.35 -4.71 -9.80
CA THR A 198 2.21 -5.96 -9.08
C THR A 198 0.88 -6.61 -9.44
N ALA A 199 0.89 -7.86 -9.89
CA ALA A 199 -0.34 -8.60 -10.23
C ALA A 199 -1.23 -8.81 -9.00
N ILE A 200 -2.51 -8.43 -9.11
CA ILE A 200 -3.50 -8.59 -8.02
C ILE A 200 -3.89 -10.04 -7.81
N SER A 201 -3.90 -10.85 -8.84
CA SER A 201 -3.93 -12.32 -8.80
C SER A 201 -3.81 -12.89 -10.22
N LYS A 202 -3.01 -13.92 -10.41
CA LYS A 202 -3.12 -14.77 -11.59
C LYS A 202 -4.32 -15.69 -11.39
N ARG A 203 -5.29 -15.59 -12.28
CA ARG A 203 -6.34 -16.60 -12.45
C ARG A 203 -5.66 -17.95 -12.61
N ALA A 204 -5.83 -18.84 -11.62
CA ALA A 204 -5.42 -20.24 -11.78
C ALA A 204 -6.22 -20.82 -12.95
N GLU A 205 -5.54 -21.21 -14.01
CA GLU A 205 -6.14 -22.05 -15.05
C GLU A 205 -6.61 -23.35 -14.39
N PRO A 206 -7.75 -23.92 -14.84
CA PRO A 206 -8.22 -25.19 -14.32
C PRO A 206 -7.23 -26.29 -14.72
N ARG A 207 -6.31 -26.63 -13.83
CA ARG A 207 -5.48 -27.82 -13.98
C ARG A 207 -6.35 -29.04 -13.77
N ALA A 208 -6.34 -29.91 -14.77
CA ALA A 208 -6.92 -31.22 -14.72
C ALA A 208 -6.55 -31.96 -13.43
N VAL A 209 -7.56 -32.56 -12.81
CA VAL A 209 -7.46 -33.36 -11.60
C VAL A 209 -6.44 -34.46 -11.83
N GLN A 210 -5.27 -34.39 -11.17
CA GLN A 210 -4.49 -35.57 -10.84
C GLN A 210 -4.44 -35.73 -9.32
N ALA A 211 -4.89 -36.89 -8.91
CA ALA A 211 -5.10 -37.29 -7.54
C ALA A 211 -3.80 -37.43 -6.72
N ILE A 212 -4.00 -37.44 -5.39
CA ILE A 212 -3.15 -37.93 -4.30
C ILE A 212 -2.26 -36.88 -3.67
N GLY A 213 -2.63 -36.47 -2.39
CA GLY A 213 -1.83 -35.64 -1.48
C GLY A 213 -2.35 -34.21 -1.28
N GLY A 214 -3.65 -34.02 -1.18
CA GLY A 214 -4.21 -32.70 -0.86
C GLY A 214 -4.16 -32.39 0.63
N SER A 215 -3.79 -31.15 1.01
CA SER A 215 -3.88 -30.68 2.39
C SER A 215 -5.30 -30.80 2.94
N PHE A 216 -5.44 -30.98 4.26
CA PHE A 216 -6.71 -31.02 4.99
C PHE A 216 -7.75 -30.00 4.48
N TRP A 217 -7.34 -28.75 4.31
CA TRP A 217 -8.17 -27.64 3.81
C TRP A 217 -8.80 -27.91 2.45
N LYS A 218 -8.02 -28.49 1.55
CA LYS A 218 -8.49 -28.83 0.20
C LYS A 218 -9.50 -29.97 0.25
N GLN A 219 -9.27 -30.94 1.11
CA GLN A 219 -10.19 -32.09 1.27
C GLN A 219 -11.51 -31.65 1.92
N VAL A 220 -11.46 -30.79 2.94
CA VAL A 220 -12.68 -30.22 3.56
C VAL A 220 -13.47 -29.41 2.55
N ASN A 221 -12.83 -28.53 1.78
CA ASN A 221 -13.52 -27.70 0.78
C ASN A 221 -14.14 -28.59 -0.32
N SER A 222 -13.43 -29.58 -0.81
CA SER A 222 -13.96 -30.51 -1.82
C SER A 222 -15.15 -31.33 -1.30
N ALA A 223 -15.08 -31.79 -0.05
CA ALA A 223 -16.19 -32.54 0.59
C ALA A 223 -17.41 -31.60 0.80
N ALA A 224 -17.20 -30.36 1.20
CA ALA A 224 -18.28 -29.39 1.37
C ALA A 224 -18.96 -29.04 0.04
N LEU A 225 -18.21 -28.91 -1.04
CA LEU A 225 -18.77 -28.67 -2.38
C LEU A 225 -19.52 -29.89 -2.92
N ALA A 226 -19.08 -31.10 -2.59
CA ALA A 226 -19.78 -32.33 -3.00
C ALA A 226 -21.15 -32.48 -2.32
N GLU A 227 -21.32 -31.96 -1.10
CA GLU A 227 -22.52 -32.15 -0.28
C GLU A 227 -23.04 -30.78 0.25
N PRO A 228 -23.35 -29.78 -0.60
CA PRO A 228 -23.74 -28.45 -0.15
C PRO A 228 -25.07 -28.45 0.62
N ASP A 229 -25.95 -29.39 0.36
CA ASP A 229 -27.26 -29.55 1.02
C ASP A 229 -27.11 -29.77 2.54
N ARG A 230 -25.96 -30.22 3.02
CA ARG A 230 -25.73 -30.53 4.42
C ARG A 230 -25.35 -29.34 5.29
N TRP A 231 -24.85 -28.25 4.69
CA TRP A 231 -24.33 -27.14 5.46
C TRP A 231 -24.79 -25.75 5.02
N VAL A 232 -25.23 -25.60 3.75
CA VAL A 232 -25.58 -24.28 3.21
C VAL A 232 -26.73 -23.65 3.98
N ARG A 233 -27.78 -24.39 4.30
CA ARG A 233 -28.92 -23.86 5.07
C ARG A 233 -28.61 -23.59 6.54
N ASP A 234 -27.63 -24.30 7.10
CA ASP A 234 -27.19 -24.04 8.46
C ASP A 234 -26.37 -22.74 8.55
N LEU A 235 -25.69 -22.38 7.46
CA LEU A 235 -24.95 -21.11 7.35
C LEU A 235 -25.86 -19.95 6.88
N PHE A 236 -26.74 -20.23 5.91
CA PHE A 236 -27.63 -19.26 5.30
C PHE A 236 -29.08 -19.79 5.32
N SER A 237 -29.85 -19.42 6.34
CA SER A 237 -31.23 -19.92 6.55
C SER A 237 -32.20 -19.59 5.42
N THR A 238 -31.92 -18.50 4.69
CA THR A 238 -32.73 -17.99 3.57
C THR A 238 -32.29 -18.56 2.21
N ALA A 239 -31.21 -19.35 2.17
CA ALA A 239 -30.70 -19.91 0.92
C ALA A 239 -31.73 -20.75 0.17
N THR A 240 -31.91 -20.48 -1.12
CA THR A 240 -32.84 -21.21 -2.01
C THR A 240 -32.09 -22.03 -3.05
N LYS A 241 -32.60 -23.21 -3.37
CA LYS A 241 -32.00 -24.08 -4.40
C LYS A 241 -32.64 -23.82 -5.74
N GLU A 242 -31.85 -23.44 -6.75
CA GLU A 242 -32.33 -23.16 -8.09
C GLU A 242 -32.65 -24.48 -8.85
N ALA A 243 -33.88 -24.62 -9.33
CA ALA A 243 -34.38 -25.88 -9.92
C ALA A 243 -33.66 -26.27 -11.24
N GLY A 244 -33.08 -25.32 -11.97
CA GLY A 244 -32.45 -25.56 -13.26
C GLY A 244 -30.99 -25.99 -13.17
N THR A 245 -30.23 -25.39 -12.24
CA THR A 245 -28.77 -25.60 -12.08
C THR A 245 -28.42 -26.43 -10.87
N GLY A 246 -29.35 -26.57 -9.91
CA GLY A 246 -29.08 -27.19 -8.61
C GLY A 246 -28.21 -26.37 -7.68
N ALA A 247 -27.83 -25.16 -8.07
CA ALA A 247 -27.04 -24.25 -7.25
C ALA A 247 -27.86 -23.66 -6.10
N TRP A 248 -27.23 -23.49 -4.96
CA TRP A 248 -27.77 -22.71 -3.87
C TRP A 248 -27.54 -21.21 -4.12
N ARG A 249 -28.58 -20.40 -3.94
CA ARG A 249 -28.56 -18.94 -4.11
C ARG A 249 -28.81 -18.26 -2.79
N ILE A 250 -27.99 -17.28 -2.46
CA ILE A 250 -28.11 -16.42 -1.29
C ILE A 250 -28.13 -14.98 -1.80
N THR A 251 -29.22 -14.25 -1.53
CA THR A 251 -29.35 -12.87 -2.02
C THR A 251 -28.46 -11.92 -1.24
N SER A 252 -28.10 -10.80 -1.88
CA SER A 252 -27.29 -9.77 -1.20
C SER A 252 -28.04 -9.12 -0.04
N GLU A 253 -29.36 -9.05 -0.10
CA GLU A 253 -30.22 -8.57 1.00
C GLU A 253 -30.11 -9.50 2.22
N ASP A 254 -30.11 -10.83 2.01
CA ASP A 254 -29.95 -11.83 3.07
C ASP A 254 -28.55 -11.76 3.73
N LEU A 255 -27.56 -11.23 3.01
CA LEU A 255 -26.20 -11.02 3.49
C LEU A 255 -25.98 -9.64 4.15
N GLY A 256 -27.04 -8.81 4.22
CA GLY A 256 -26.96 -7.46 4.79
C GLY A 256 -26.13 -6.47 3.97
N ARG A 257 -25.98 -6.70 2.66
CA ARG A 257 -25.24 -5.82 1.74
C ARG A 257 -26.17 -5.28 0.67
N SER A 258 -25.91 -4.01 0.29
CA SER A 258 -26.71 -3.30 -0.74
C SER A 258 -26.15 -3.55 -2.15
N LEU A 259 -25.93 -4.82 -2.52
CA LEU A 259 -25.47 -5.24 -3.84
C LEU A 259 -26.62 -5.89 -4.61
N GLU A 260 -26.59 -5.85 -5.93
CA GLU A 260 -27.66 -6.42 -6.78
C GLU A 260 -27.46 -7.91 -7.10
N GLU A 261 -26.28 -8.46 -6.75
CA GLU A 261 -25.88 -9.82 -7.11
C GLU A 261 -25.65 -10.69 -5.86
N ASP A 262 -25.89 -11.97 -6.01
CA ASP A 262 -25.95 -12.97 -4.94
C ASP A 262 -24.72 -13.90 -4.91
N ILE A 263 -24.61 -14.72 -3.87
CA ILE A 263 -23.68 -15.83 -3.82
C ILE A 263 -24.35 -17.06 -4.44
N SER A 264 -23.60 -17.74 -5.34
CA SER A 264 -23.98 -19.03 -5.89
C SER A 264 -23.05 -20.12 -5.38
N ILE A 265 -23.61 -21.17 -4.79
CA ILE A 265 -22.88 -22.34 -4.29
C ILE A 265 -23.29 -23.55 -5.11
N HIS A 266 -22.36 -24.13 -5.86
CA HIS A 266 -22.53 -25.30 -6.70
C HIS A 266 -21.42 -26.31 -6.45
N GLN A 267 -21.60 -27.55 -6.88
CA GLN A 267 -20.57 -28.60 -6.77
C GLN A 267 -19.25 -28.21 -7.49
N ASP A 268 -19.35 -27.43 -8.56
CA ASP A 268 -18.19 -26.97 -9.33
C ASP A 268 -17.45 -25.78 -8.67
N GLY A 269 -18.04 -25.16 -7.64
CA GLY A 269 -17.42 -24.06 -6.92
C GLY A 269 -18.42 -23.07 -6.34
N ILE A 270 -17.88 -22.08 -5.65
CA ILE A 270 -18.65 -21.00 -5.03
C ILE A 270 -18.25 -19.70 -5.70
N ARG A 271 -19.25 -18.90 -6.07
CA ARG A 271 -19.04 -17.59 -6.68
C ARG A 271 -19.90 -16.52 -6.00
N ASP A 272 -19.25 -15.51 -5.53
CA ASP A 272 -19.88 -14.29 -5.07
C ASP A 272 -19.95 -13.29 -6.24
N PHE A 273 -21.14 -13.10 -6.79
CA PHE A 273 -21.36 -12.22 -7.92
C PHE A 273 -21.33 -10.74 -7.52
N GLY A 274 -21.61 -10.42 -6.25
CA GLY A 274 -21.57 -9.05 -5.75
C GLY A 274 -20.14 -8.52 -5.59
N THR A 275 -19.17 -9.40 -5.28
CA THR A 275 -17.75 -9.05 -5.18
C THR A 275 -16.92 -9.57 -6.35
N GLU A 276 -17.54 -10.29 -7.29
CA GLU A 276 -16.90 -10.98 -8.42
C GLU A 276 -15.78 -11.97 -8.03
N LYS A 277 -15.80 -12.48 -6.80
CA LYS A 277 -14.77 -13.39 -6.27
C LYS A 277 -15.25 -14.83 -6.26
N ALA A 278 -14.33 -15.76 -6.56
CA ALA A 278 -14.48 -17.15 -6.18
C ALA A 278 -14.01 -17.30 -4.73
N CYS A 279 -14.77 -18.03 -3.92
CA CYS A 279 -14.43 -18.31 -2.53
C CYS A 279 -14.54 -19.79 -2.22
N THR A 280 -13.98 -20.23 -1.12
CA THR A 280 -14.06 -21.58 -0.60
C THR A 280 -15.19 -21.71 0.42
N ALA A 281 -15.66 -22.92 0.68
CA ALA A 281 -16.64 -23.15 1.74
C ALA A 281 -16.10 -22.72 3.13
N VAL A 282 -14.79 -22.90 3.34
CA VAL A 282 -14.12 -22.46 4.58
C VAL A 282 -14.18 -20.93 4.73
N GLU A 283 -13.90 -20.18 3.67
CA GLU A 283 -14.00 -18.71 3.68
C GLU A 283 -15.44 -18.25 3.96
N LEU A 284 -16.45 -18.88 3.36
CA LEU A 284 -17.85 -18.53 3.66
C LEU A 284 -18.22 -18.72 5.13
N VAL A 285 -17.71 -19.78 5.77
CA VAL A 285 -17.97 -20.03 7.20
C VAL A 285 -17.24 -19.02 8.07
N ILE A 286 -16.09 -18.52 7.65
CA ILE A 286 -15.39 -17.40 8.34
C ILE A 286 -16.19 -16.12 8.19
N ASP A 287 -16.53 -15.76 6.95
CA ASP A 287 -17.11 -14.45 6.62
C ASP A 287 -18.56 -14.31 7.14
N TYR A 288 -19.33 -15.39 7.13
CA TYR A 288 -20.77 -15.37 7.46
C TYR A 288 -21.16 -16.28 8.63
N GLY A 289 -20.31 -17.26 9.00
CA GLY A 289 -20.59 -18.18 10.11
C GLY A 289 -19.96 -17.76 11.44
N GLY A 290 -19.20 -16.66 11.47
CA GLY A 290 -18.55 -16.17 12.66
C GLY A 290 -17.42 -17.07 13.21
N ALA A 291 -16.84 -17.93 12.36
CA ALA A 291 -15.71 -18.76 12.78
C ALA A 291 -14.46 -17.89 12.95
N ALA A 292 -13.85 -17.95 14.12
CA ALA A 292 -12.71 -17.09 14.47
C ALA A 292 -11.44 -17.32 13.63
N ASN A 293 -11.32 -18.49 13.01
CA ASN A 293 -10.16 -18.83 12.17
C ASN A 293 -10.50 -19.99 11.21
N PRO A 294 -9.67 -20.24 10.17
CA PRO A 294 -9.91 -21.31 9.20
C PRO A 294 -10.05 -22.72 9.82
N LYS A 295 -9.35 -23.01 10.91
CA LYS A 295 -9.44 -24.32 11.60
C LYS A 295 -10.84 -24.55 12.14
N MET A 296 -11.42 -23.56 12.82
CA MET A 296 -12.78 -23.64 13.34
C MET A 296 -13.81 -23.77 12.23
N ALA A 297 -13.66 -23.01 11.14
CA ALA A 297 -14.52 -23.09 9.99
C ALA A 297 -14.49 -24.50 9.32
N ALA A 298 -13.30 -25.05 9.13
CA ALA A 298 -13.13 -26.37 8.57
C ALA A 298 -13.70 -27.46 9.48
N PHE A 299 -13.54 -27.35 10.81
CA PHE A 299 -14.09 -28.30 11.77
C PHE A 299 -15.62 -28.21 11.82
N TRP A 300 -16.18 -27.02 11.73
CA TRP A 300 -17.63 -26.80 11.58
C TRP A 300 -18.18 -27.51 10.34
N LEU A 301 -17.49 -27.37 9.18
CA LEU A 301 -17.85 -28.09 7.96
C LEU A 301 -17.74 -29.61 8.14
N CYS A 302 -16.67 -30.12 8.76
CA CYS A 302 -16.53 -31.54 9.05
C CYS A 302 -17.71 -32.07 9.88
N GLU A 303 -18.14 -31.36 10.91
CA GLU A 303 -19.29 -31.73 11.73
C GLU A 303 -20.58 -31.78 10.92
N ARG A 304 -20.85 -30.79 10.09
CA ARG A 304 -22.05 -30.77 9.20
C ARG A 304 -22.04 -31.87 8.16
N LEU A 305 -20.86 -32.19 7.66
CA LEU A 305 -20.67 -33.30 6.71
C LEU A 305 -20.75 -34.67 7.38
N GLY A 306 -20.75 -34.72 8.72
CA GLY A 306 -20.73 -35.97 9.48
C GLY A 306 -19.41 -36.73 9.34
N ARG A 307 -18.29 -36.02 9.08
CA ARG A 307 -16.95 -36.62 8.88
C ARG A 307 -16.02 -36.17 9.96
N ALA A 308 -15.25 -37.09 10.54
CA ALA A 308 -14.22 -36.70 11.48
C ALA A 308 -13.08 -35.94 10.76
N PRO A 309 -12.50 -34.87 11.35
CA PRO A 309 -11.39 -34.13 10.74
C PRO A 309 -10.23 -35.04 10.29
N LYS A 310 -9.96 -36.13 11.02
CA LYS A 310 -8.93 -37.13 10.66
C LYS A 310 -9.23 -37.86 9.36
N GLU A 311 -10.49 -38.08 9.03
CA GLU A 311 -10.90 -38.72 7.76
C GLU A 311 -10.63 -37.82 6.56
N LEU A 312 -10.58 -36.53 6.78
CA LEU A 312 -10.26 -35.51 5.77
C LEU A 312 -8.79 -35.05 5.84
N GLY A 313 -7.92 -35.85 6.52
CA GLY A 313 -6.48 -35.62 6.53
C GLY A 313 -5.99 -34.66 7.61
N TRP A 314 -6.78 -34.44 8.68
CA TRP A 314 -6.30 -33.71 9.86
C TRP A 314 -5.37 -34.62 10.69
N GLU A 315 -4.12 -34.18 10.83
CA GLU A 315 -3.16 -34.79 11.75
C GLU A 315 -3.09 -33.99 13.02
N ASP A 316 -3.44 -34.59 14.16
CA ASP A 316 -3.26 -33.96 15.47
C ASP A 316 -1.76 -33.79 15.74
N ARG A 317 -1.28 -32.57 15.64
CA ARG A 317 -0.04 -32.17 16.29
C ARG A 317 -0.47 -31.61 17.65
N ASP A 318 -0.27 -32.44 18.68
CA ASP A 318 -0.65 -32.20 20.05
C ASP A 318 -0.92 -30.76 20.47
N ILE A 319 -2.17 -30.49 20.92
CA ILE A 319 -2.48 -29.74 22.12
C ILE A 319 -3.94 -30.03 22.46
N GLY A 320 -4.18 -30.60 23.63
CA GLY A 320 -5.51 -30.87 24.15
C GLY A 320 -6.27 -29.58 24.46
N ALA A 321 -7.40 -29.46 23.80
CA ALA A 321 -8.57 -28.74 24.31
C ALA A 321 -9.78 -29.19 23.49
N ARG A 322 -10.63 -30.01 24.08
CA ARG A 322 -11.99 -30.25 23.60
C ARG A 322 -12.79 -28.97 23.76
N MET A 323 -13.07 -28.29 22.69
CA MET A 323 -14.12 -27.28 22.64
C MET A 323 -15.29 -27.81 21.82
N THR A 324 -16.42 -27.91 22.45
CA THR A 324 -17.71 -28.26 21.87
C THR A 324 -18.25 -27.05 21.08
N LEU A 325 -18.48 -27.25 19.78
CA LEU A 325 -18.88 -26.24 18.80
C LEU A 325 -20.37 -25.79 18.92
N GLY A 326 -20.97 -25.87 20.10
CA GLY A 326 -22.39 -25.55 20.32
C GLY A 326 -22.79 -24.07 20.27
N SER A 327 -21.86 -23.14 20.04
CA SER A 327 -22.11 -21.69 20.18
C SER A 327 -22.16 -20.86 18.89
N LEU A 328 -22.06 -21.51 17.70
CA LEU A 328 -22.01 -20.77 16.42
C LEU A 328 -23.38 -20.47 15.77
N THR A 329 -24.50 -20.68 16.45
CA THR A 329 -25.83 -20.53 15.86
C THR A 329 -26.61 -19.31 16.34
N LYS A 330 -25.97 -18.18 16.65
CA LYS A 330 -26.73 -16.91 16.86
C LYS A 330 -25.90 -15.73 16.42
N VAL A 331 -26.34 -15.09 15.33
CA VAL A 331 -26.01 -13.71 15.01
C VAL A 331 -26.86 -12.83 15.94
N PRO A 332 -26.27 -11.97 16.79
CA PRO A 332 -27.05 -10.96 17.49
C PRO A 332 -27.09 -9.69 16.64
N ALA A 333 -28.35 -9.24 16.40
CA ALA A 333 -28.62 -7.85 16.08
C ALA A 333 -28.13 -6.97 17.24
N ALA A 334 -27.63 -5.78 16.89
CA ALA A 334 -27.12 -4.79 17.82
C ALA A 334 -28.05 -4.51 19.01
N ALA A 335 -27.52 -4.59 20.22
CA ALA A 335 -27.99 -3.84 21.38
C ALA A 335 -26.92 -3.78 22.48
N ASN A 336 -26.84 -2.60 23.07
CA ASN A 336 -25.97 -2.09 24.12
C ASN A 336 -25.92 -2.88 25.44
N ASP A 337 -24.80 -2.61 26.11
CA ASP A 337 -24.54 -2.60 27.56
C ASP A 337 -24.59 -3.91 28.36
N ASN A 338 -23.46 -4.37 28.79
CA ASN A 338 -23.04 -4.37 30.19
C ASN A 338 -21.67 -5.05 30.42
N VAL A 339 -20.85 -4.37 31.20
CA VAL A 339 -19.56 -4.81 31.73
C VAL A 339 -19.75 -5.97 32.69
N GLN A 340 -19.13 -7.12 32.43
CA GLN A 340 -18.69 -8.02 33.49
C GLN A 340 -17.35 -8.68 33.11
N LYS A 341 -16.47 -8.71 34.09
CA LYS A 341 -15.13 -9.30 34.06
C LYS A 341 -15.21 -10.78 33.68
N GLU A 342 -14.41 -11.18 32.71
CA GLU A 342 -14.06 -12.60 32.53
C GLU A 342 -12.58 -12.76 32.26
N ASP A 343 -12.09 -13.88 32.74
CA ASP A 343 -10.72 -14.34 32.93
C ASP A 343 -9.81 -14.22 31.70
N GLU A 344 -8.54 -13.90 31.97
CA GLU A 344 -7.42 -13.91 31.02
C GLU A 344 -7.26 -15.30 30.40
N ALA A 345 -7.64 -15.45 29.14
CA ALA A 345 -7.23 -16.57 28.30
C ALA A 345 -5.98 -16.16 27.52
N ASP A 346 -4.93 -16.98 27.61
CA ASP A 346 -3.68 -16.84 26.85
C ASP A 346 -3.96 -16.78 25.35
N GLU A 347 -3.98 -15.57 24.77
CA GLU A 347 -3.96 -15.37 23.33
C GLU A 347 -2.53 -15.54 22.81
N GLU A 348 -2.34 -16.43 21.83
CA GLU A 348 -1.07 -16.56 21.10
C GLU A 348 -0.65 -15.20 20.50
N PRO A 349 0.63 -14.82 20.59
CA PRO A 349 1.11 -13.54 20.04
C PRO A 349 0.87 -13.49 18.51
N ALA A 350 0.35 -12.36 18.05
CA ALA A 350 0.10 -12.11 16.64
C ALA A 350 1.37 -12.32 15.81
N VAL A 351 1.29 -13.17 14.78
CA VAL A 351 2.39 -13.40 13.83
C VAL A 351 2.63 -12.11 13.06
N LEU A 352 3.84 -11.54 13.22
CA LEU A 352 4.25 -10.33 12.51
C LEU A 352 4.36 -10.60 10.99
N PRO A 353 3.86 -9.73 10.13
CA PRO A 353 3.90 -9.92 8.67
C PRO A 353 5.34 -10.02 8.15
N GLN A 354 5.58 -10.82 7.10
CA GLN A 354 6.92 -10.98 6.50
C GLN A 354 7.49 -9.66 5.94
N ALA A 355 8.86 -9.51 6.03
CA ALA A 355 9.56 -8.31 5.61
C ALA A 355 9.57 -8.15 4.08
N THR A 356 8.65 -7.38 3.57
CA THR A 356 8.78 -6.75 2.27
C THR A 356 9.19 -5.29 2.49
N GLY A 357 10.21 -4.79 1.76
CA GLY A 357 10.56 -3.36 1.76
C GLY A 357 9.32 -2.50 1.43
N LEU A 358 9.40 -1.19 1.64
CA LEU A 358 8.32 -0.30 1.21
C LEU A 358 8.06 -0.51 -0.29
N PRO A 359 6.82 -0.75 -0.75
CA PRO A 359 6.52 -0.87 -2.17
C PRO A 359 7.02 0.35 -2.96
N GLU A 360 7.75 0.13 -4.05
CA GLU A 360 8.45 1.20 -4.77
C GLU A 360 7.51 2.32 -5.24
N HIS A 361 6.27 1.98 -5.62
CA HIS A 361 5.30 2.98 -6.04
C HIS A 361 4.98 4.00 -4.95
N LEU A 362 5.10 3.66 -3.68
CA LEU A 362 4.93 4.58 -2.55
C LEU A 362 6.12 5.55 -2.39
N CYS A 363 7.22 5.30 -3.11
CA CYS A 363 8.35 6.23 -3.08
C CYS A 363 8.11 7.52 -3.87
N PHE A 364 7.04 7.61 -4.66
CA PHE A 364 6.77 8.74 -5.53
C PHE A 364 5.40 9.38 -5.27
N PRO A 365 5.16 9.95 -4.06
CA PRO A 365 3.91 10.63 -3.78
C PRO A 365 3.70 11.83 -4.72
N PRO A 366 2.49 12.38 -4.81
CA PRO A 366 2.22 13.55 -5.64
C PRO A 366 2.99 14.80 -5.17
N GLY A 367 3.14 15.77 -6.05
CA GLY A 367 3.74 17.09 -5.79
C GLY A 367 5.25 17.06 -5.58
N ALA A 368 5.78 18.11 -4.95
CA ALA A 368 7.21 18.35 -4.84
C ALA A 368 8.00 17.20 -4.19
N VAL A 369 7.42 16.46 -3.25
CA VAL A 369 8.09 15.30 -2.64
C VAL A 369 8.41 14.25 -3.68
N GLY A 370 7.44 13.87 -4.53
CA GLY A 370 7.64 12.91 -5.60
C GLY A 370 8.58 13.42 -6.69
N ASP A 371 8.47 14.71 -7.04
CA ASP A 371 9.32 15.33 -8.08
C ASP A 371 10.79 15.35 -7.64
N PHE A 372 11.07 15.75 -6.40
CA PHE A 372 12.42 15.72 -5.84
C PHE A 372 12.93 14.27 -5.74
N THR A 373 12.07 13.33 -5.36
CA THR A 373 12.44 11.90 -5.31
C THR A 373 12.85 11.40 -6.70
N ARG A 374 12.07 11.69 -7.75
CA ARG A 374 12.42 11.31 -9.13
C ARG A 374 13.73 11.95 -9.59
N PHE A 375 13.93 13.23 -9.26
CA PHE A 375 15.17 13.93 -9.59
C PHE A 375 16.38 13.27 -8.92
N ILE A 376 16.32 12.99 -7.62
CA ILE A 376 17.41 12.37 -6.87
C ILE A 376 17.72 10.97 -7.41
N VAL A 377 16.68 10.15 -7.67
CA VAL A 377 16.82 8.84 -8.32
C VAL A 377 17.55 8.97 -9.66
N GLY A 378 17.14 9.96 -10.46
CA GLY A 378 17.76 10.24 -11.77
C GLY A 378 19.22 10.71 -11.70
N CYS A 379 19.67 11.28 -10.58
CA CYS A 379 21.07 11.67 -10.37
C CYS A 379 21.96 10.52 -9.87
N ALA A 380 21.34 9.42 -9.44
CA ALA A 380 22.05 8.36 -8.73
C ALA A 380 22.70 7.34 -9.68
N ARG A 381 23.97 6.97 -9.41
CA ARG A 381 24.63 5.84 -10.06
C ARG A 381 24.09 4.50 -9.56
N PHE A 382 23.68 4.46 -8.31
CA PHE A 382 22.99 3.34 -7.66
C PHE A 382 21.65 3.88 -7.15
N PRO A 383 20.62 3.93 -8.00
CA PRO A 383 19.35 4.54 -7.66
C PRO A 383 18.63 3.76 -6.58
N SER A 384 18.21 4.47 -5.54
CA SER A 384 17.37 3.95 -4.47
C SER A 384 16.17 4.87 -4.28
N PRO A 385 15.00 4.53 -4.83
CA PRO A 385 13.76 5.29 -4.63
C PRO A 385 13.45 5.54 -3.16
N HIS A 386 13.67 4.56 -2.32
CA HIS A 386 13.42 4.61 -0.88
C HIS A 386 14.27 5.67 -0.16
N LEU A 387 15.60 5.64 -0.38
CA LEU A 387 16.49 6.65 0.21
C LEU A 387 16.24 8.03 -0.36
N SER A 388 15.86 8.12 -1.63
CA SER A 388 15.48 9.38 -2.27
C SER A 388 14.18 9.95 -1.67
N LEU A 389 13.20 9.10 -1.34
CA LEU A 389 11.99 9.50 -0.63
C LEU A 389 12.32 10.02 0.78
N VAL A 390 13.19 9.32 1.53
CA VAL A 390 13.64 9.76 2.87
C VAL A 390 14.20 11.18 2.80
N ALA A 391 15.10 11.42 1.85
CA ALA A 391 15.71 12.75 1.65
C ALA A 391 14.68 13.81 1.24
N SER A 392 13.78 13.49 0.31
CA SER A 392 12.76 14.43 -0.17
C SER A 392 11.75 14.80 0.91
N LEU A 393 11.34 13.83 1.74
CA LEU A 393 10.44 14.07 2.87
C LEU A 393 11.09 15.01 3.90
N ALA A 394 12.33 14.73 4.32
CA ALA A 394 13.04 15.60 5.25
C ALA A 394 13.28 16.98 4.66
N PHE A 395 13.59 17.05 3.36
CA PHE A 395 13.85 18.29 2.66
C PHE A 395 12.60 19.18 2.60
N VAL A 396 11.47 18.65 2.11
CA VAL A 396 10.21 19.42 2.08
C VAL A 396 9.76 19.79 3.50
N ALA A 397 9.87 18.87 4.48
CA ALA A 397 9.55 19.15 5.87
C ALA A 397 10.33 20.36 6.43
N GLY A 398 11.62 20.46 6.11
CA GLY A 398 12.47 21.57 6.50
C GLY A 398 12.13 22.87 5.76
N LEU A 399 11.87 22.80 4.45
CA LEU A 399 11.50 23.97 3.63
C LEU A 399 10.22 24.65 4.15
N ILE A 400 9.18 23.84 4.43
CA ILE A 400 7.87 24.35 4.88
C ILE A 400 7.87 24.74 6.37
N GLY A 401 8.68 24.08 7.18
CA GLY A 401 9.03 24.40 8.56
C GLY A 401 7.90 24.91 9.44
N ARG A 402 8.11 26.12 9.99
CA ARG A 402 7.19 26.79 10.94
C ARG A 402 5.92 27.37 10.30
N ARG A 403 5.82 27.33 9.00
CA ARG A 403 4.81 28.04 8.19
C ARG A 403 3.46 27.32 8.16
N TYR A 404 3.49 26.01 8.23
CA TYR A 404 2.31 25.18 8.05
C TYR A 404 1.99 24.34 9.28
N ARG A 405 0.73 24.06 9.45
CA ARG A 405 0.22 23.03 10.34
C ARG A 405 -0.81 22.17 9.64
N GLY A 406 -0.90 20.90 10.00
CA GLY A 406 -1.94 20.01 9.53
C GLY A 406 -3.29 20.29 10.16
N PRO A 407 -4.36 19.66 9.68
CA PRO A 407 -5.70 19.76 10.26
C PRO A 407 -5.74 19.29 11.72
N THR A 408 -4.90 18.33 12.10
CA THR A 408 -4.70 17.86 13.48
C THR A 408 -3.91 18.84 14.38
N GLY A 409 -3.46 19.98 13.84
CA GLY A 409 -2.64 20.95 14.55
C GLY A 409 -1.15 20.62 14.58
N LEU A 410 -0.71 19.43 14.11
CA LEU A 410 0.69 19.04 14.03
C LEU A 410 1.44 19.84 12.95
N ARG A 411 2.75 19.94 13.11
CA ARG A 411 3.65 20.58 12.13
C ARG A 411 4.52 19.54 11.45
N SER A 412 5.37 19.98 10.52
CA SER A 412 6.20 19.13 9.65
C SER A 412 7.46 18.56 10.33
N ASN A 413 7.63 18.67 11.65
CA ASN A 413 8.76 18.07 12.37
C ASN A 413 8.81 16.55 12.12
N LEU A 414 9.56 16.10 11.15
CA LEU A 414 9.65 14.71 10.74
C LEU A 414 11.04 14.15 11.00
N TYR A 415 11.13 13.02 11.71
CA TYR A 415 12.35 12.26 11.86
C TYR A 415 12.27 11.01 10.99
N VAL A 416 12.86 11.08 9.81
CA VAL A 416 12.82 9.98 8.83
C VAL A 416 14.20 9.37 8.65
N VAL A 417 14.28 8.05 8.71
CA VAL A 417 15.52 7.29 8.63
C VAL A 417 15.39 6.18 7.59
N GLY A 418 16.32 6.17 6.64
CA GLY A 418 16.44 5.13 5.63
C GLY A 418 17.40 4.03 6.11
N LEU A 419 16.93 2.79 6.07
CA LEU A 419 17.75 1.61 6.38
C LEU A 419 18.15 0.91 5.08
N ALA A 420 19.46 0.92 4.78
CA ALA A 420 19.99 0.32 3.58
C ALA A 420 21.40 -0.22 3.81
N GLU A 421 21.75 -1.31 3.17
CA GLU A 421 23.12 -1.87 3.22
C GLU A 421 24.15 -0.90 2.62
N SER A 422 25.43 -1.20 2.83
CA SER A 422 26.52 -0.39 2.26
C SER A 422 26.50 -0.47 0.73
N GLY A 423 26.78 0.65 0.05
CA GLY A 423 26.80 0.70 -1.42
C GLY A 423 25.48 1.11 -2.10
N PHE A 424 24.41 1.37 -1.34
CA PHE A 424 23.08 1.75 -1.86
C PHE A 424 22.95 3.23 -2.25
N GLY A 425 24.04 3.95 -2.47
CA GLY A 425 24.00 5.32 -3.00
C GLY A 425 23.49 6.37 -1.99
N LYS A 426 23.81 6.22 -0.72
CA LYS A 426 23.38 7.14 0.37
C LYS A 426 23.85 8.58 0.13
N ASP A 427 25.07 8.78 -0.35
CA ASP A 427 25.71 10.11 -0.51
C ASP A 427 24.96 11.03 -1.47
N ILE A 428 24.38 10.48 -2.54
CA ILE A 428 23.68 11.28 -3.55
C ILE A 428 22.46 11.99 -2.97
N THR A 429 21.80 11.40 -1.98
CA THR A 429 20.58 11.95 -1.38
C THR A 429 20.88 13.26 -0.65
N ILE A 430 22.01 13.32 0.05
CA ILE A 430 22.47 14.52 0.77
C ILE A 430 22.93 15.60 -0.21
N ARG A 431 23.76 15.20 -1.19
CA ARG A 431 24.27 16.15 -2.19
C ARG A 431 23.18 16.75 -3.06
N ALA A 432 22.21 15.94 -3.49
CA ALA A 432 21.12 16.40 -4.34
C ALA A 432 20.17 17.34 -3.61
N THR A 433 19.83 17.09 -2.33
CA THR A 433 19.00 18.01 -1.55
C THR A 433 19.72 19.32 -1.27
N SER A 434 21.05 19.30 -1.04
CA SER A 434 21.84 20.52 -0.93
C SER A 434 21.83 21.34 -2.23
N ALA A 435 22.05 20.66 -3.36
CA ALA A 435 22.02 21.30 -4.67
C ALA A 435 20.64 21.90 -4.99
N LEU A 436 19.55 21.17 -4.68
CA LEU A 436 18.18 21.69 -4.80
C LEU A 436 17.97 22.95 -3.94
N ALA A 437 18.47 22.95 -2.70
CA ALA A 437 18.37 24.12 -1.84
C ALA A 437 19.08 25.35 -2.45
N ASP A 438 20.27 25.13 -3.02
CA ASP A 438 21.11 26.16 -3.60
C ASP A 438 20.66 26.59 -5.01
N SER A 439 19.73 25.87 -5.63
CA SER A 439 19.25 26.17 -6.98
C SER A 439 18.37 27.43 -7.08
N THR A 440 17.96 27.99 -5.93
CA THR A 440 17.17 29.23 -5.89
C THR A 440 18.03 30.48 -6.11
N SER A 441 17.40 31.62 -6.35
CA SER A 441 18.09 32.93 -6.49
C SER A 441 18.89 33.36 -5.23
N TRP A 442 18.73 32.64 -4.11
CA TRP A 442 19.44 32.89 -2.85
C TRP A 442 20.70 32.03 -2.69
N GLY A 443 20.91 31.10 -3.58
CA GLY A 443 22.09 30.22 -3.61
C GLY A 443 22.34 29.51 -2.28
N ASN A 444 23.61 29.34 -1.93
CA ASN A 444 24.08 28.65 -0.73
C ASN A 444 23.52 29.17 0.61
N LYS A 445 22.93 30.37 0.63
CA LYS A 445 22.26 30.86 1.84
C LYS A 445 21.11 30.01 2.29
N VAL A 446 20.46 29.30 1.34
CA VAL A 446 19.35 28.39 1.66
C VAL A 446 19.89 27.13 2.35
N SER A 447 20.90 26.50 1.77
CA SER A 447 21.50 25.30 2.36
C SER A 447 22.15 25.58 3.72
N GLU A 448 22.88 26.72 3.85
CA GLU A 448 23.49 27.14 5.10
C GLU A 448 22.44 27.40 6.22
N ALA A 449 21.30 27.97 5.89
CA ALA A 449 20.23 28.16 6.85
C ALA A 449 19.48 26.87 7.18
N LEU A 450 19.18 26.06 6.17
CA LEU A 450 18.31 24.88 6.28
C LEU A 450 19.01 23.69 6.93
N PHE A 451 20.23 23.35 6.46
CA PHE A 451 20.92 22.17 6.96
C PHE A 451 21.71 22.45 8.23
N ALA A 452 21.54 21.59 9.21
CA ALA A 452 22.41 21.47 10.36
C ALA A 452 23.39 20.33 10.09
N ASP A 453 24.65 20.55 10.41
CA ASP A 453 25.62 19.48 10.50
C ASP A 453 25.18 18.43 11.55
N GLN A 454 25.93 17.33 11.67
CA GLN A 454 25.65 16.32 12.67
C GLN A 454 25.44 16.94 14.06
N ILE A 455 24.35 16.54 14.72
CA ILE A 455 24.07 16.97 16.09
C ILE A 455 25.07 16.31 17.02
N ARG A 456 26.08 17.04 17.46
CA ARG A 456 27.14 16.56 18.35
C ARG A 456 27.01 17.03 19.79
N SER A 457 26.27 18.13 19.98
CA SER A 457 26.06 18.71 21.31
C SER A 457 24.76 19.50 21.39
N LEU A 458 24.18 19.54 22.56
CA LEU A 458 22.96 20.30 22.82
C LEU A 458 23.13 21.81 22.60
N PRO A 459 24.25 22.47 23.07
CA PRO A 459 24.51 23.87 22.74
C PRO A 459 24.65 24.13 21.24
N GLY A 460 25.24 23.24 20.49
CA GLY A 460 25.35 23.32 19.03
C GLY A 460 23.98 23.29 18.36
N LEU A 461 23.11 22.36 18.74
CA LEU A 461 21.73 22.26 18.27
C LEU A 461 20.95 23.56 18.63
N ALA A 462 21.04 24.01 19.87
CA ALA A 462 20.38 25.23 20.31
C ALA A 462 20.88 26.47 19.54
N GLY A 463 22.19 26.56 19.31
CA GLY A 463 22.80 27.63 18.50
C GLY A 463 22.29 27.63 17.06
N LYS A 464 22.14 26.47 16.45
CA LYS A 464 21.56 26.32 15.10
C LYS A 464 20.09 26.76 15.06
N LEU A 465 19.27 26.20 15.95
CA LEU A 465 17.84 26.53 16.02
C LEU A 465 17.57 27.99 16.42
N ARG A 466 18.49 28.62 17.14
CA ARG A 466 18.42 30.07 17.40
C ARG A 466 18.60 30.89 16.12
N LYS A 467 19.52 30.49 15.25
CA LYS A 467 19.78 31.15 13.97
C LYS A 467 18.73 30.82 12.94
N SER A 468 18.33 29.56 12.88
CA SER A 468 17.37 29.02 11.93
C SER A 468 16.39 28.11 12.68
N PRO A 469 15.26 28.61 13.17
CA PRO A 469 14.31 27.85 13.96
C PRO A 469 13.54 26.78 13.14
N SER A 470 13.76 26.70 11.83
CA SER A 470 13.41 25.60 10.97
C SER A 470 14.69 25.03 10.36
N ALA A 471 15.01 23.79 10.67
CA ALA A 471 16.26 23.15 10.22
C ALA A 471 16.09 21.64 9.97
N ILE A 472 17.00 21.11 9.16
CA ILE A 472 17.14 19.67 8.91
C ILE A 472 18.47 19.22 9.49
N ALA A 473 18.47 18.31 10.44
CA ALA A 473 19.68 17.63 10.88
C ALA A 473 19.97 16.44 9.96
N VAL A 474 21.10 16.50 9.28
CA VAL A 474 21.55 15.40 8.42
C VAL A 474 22.46 14.50 9.24
N GLN A 475 22.06 13.24 9.42
CA GLN A 475 22.78 12.24 10.19
C GLN A 475 23.17 11.07 9.28
N ASP A 476 24.31 11.18 8.66
CA ASP A 476 24.95 10.02 8.04
C ASP A 476 25.42 9.04 9.13
N GLU A 477 25.31 7.76 8.89
CA GLU A 477 25.54 6.71 9.90
C GLU A 477 24.70 6.89 11.17
N PHE A 478 23.39 7.15 11.00
CA PHE A 478 22.46 7.43 12.11
C PHE A 478 22.52 6.38 13.23
N GLY A 479 22.69 5.11 12.90
CA GLY A 479 22.83 4.05 13.89
C GLY A 479 24.08 4.19 14.78
N ARG A 480 25.18 4.65 14.23
CA ARG A 480 26.40 4.94 15.01
C ARG A 480 26.17 6.14 15.93
N TRP A 481 25.59 7.21 15.40
CA TRP A 481 25.19 8.35 16.19
C TRP A 481 24.25 7.95 17.33
N LEU A 482 23.28 7.08 17.04
CA LEU A 482 22.32 6.59 18.02
C LEU A 482 23.03 5.79 19.12
N ALA A 483 23.97 4.91 18.78
CA ALA A 483 24.75 4.14 19.75
C ALA A 483 25.54 5.02 20.75
N GLU A 484 26.05 6.16 20.26
CA GLU A 484 26.76 7.14 21.07
C GLU A 484 25.84 7.91 22.05
N HIS A 485 24.52 7.99 21.75
CA HIS A 485 23.57 8.83 22.49
C HIS A 485 22.50 8.05 23.26
N THR A 486 22.39 6.74 23.07
CA THR A 486 21.37 5.89 23.72
C THR A 486 21.91 4.66 24.42
N GLY A 487 23.23 4.44 24.41
CA GLY A 487 23.84 3.28 25.07
C GLY A 487 23.70 3.31 26.59
N ARG A 488 23.69 2.13 27.24
CA ARG A 488 23.57 1.99 28.70
C ARG A 488 24.60 2.76 29.51
N ASN A 489 25.77 3.04 28.92
CA ASN A 489 26.87 3.79 29.55
C ASN A 489 27.06 5.17 28.91
N THR A 490 26.03 5.70 28.29
CA THR A 490 26.10 7.01 27.62
C THR A 490 26.27 8.12 28.64
N ALA A 491 27.22 9.02 28.42
CA ALA A 491 27.43 10.18 29.27
C ALA A 491 26.17 11.06 29.30
N SER A 492 25.82 11.60 30.48
CA SER A 492 24.56 12.34 30.69
C SER A 492 24.29 13.44 29.66
N HIS A 493 25.33 14.19 29.24
CA HIS A 493 25.22 15.26 28.25
C HIS A 493 24.84 14.76 26.84
N ARG A 494 25.12 13.47 26.53
CA ARG A 494 24.69 12.85 25.24
C ARG A 494 23.26 12.32 25.32
N ALA A 495 22.86 11.76 26.46
CA ALA A 495 21.48 11.35 26.70
C ALA A 495 20.51 12.57 26.66
N GLU A 496 20.94 13.74 27.11
CA GLU A 496 20.18 14.98 27.01
C GLU A 496 19.83 15.37 25.57
N ILE A 497 20.67 15.03 24.59
CA ILE A 497 20.39 15.30 23.15
C ILE A 497 19.19 14.48 22.70
N THR A 498 19.14 13.20 23.04
CA THR A 498 18.02 12.32 22.69
C THR A 498 16.72 12.78 23.34
N ALA A 499 16.76 13.16 24.63
CA ALA A 499 15.61 13.74 25.33
C ALA A 499 15.13 15.02 24.63
N SER A 500 16.07 15.92 24.25
CA SER A 500 15.73 17.14 23.52
C SER A 500 15.13 16.90 22.13
N LEU A 501 15.57 15.86 21.41
CA LEU A 501 14.93 15.46 20.16
C LEU A 501 13.49 15.00 20.39
N MET A 502 13.24 14.24 21.46
CA MET A 502 11.87 13.84 21.81
C MET A 502 10.98 15.03 22.17
N GLU A 503 11.52 16.03 22.89
CA GLU A 503 10.81 17.27 23.19
C GLU A 503 10.51 18.07 21.91
N LEU A 504 11.46 18.19 20.99
CA LEU A 504 11.33 18.96 19.75
C LEU A 504 10.25 18.40 18.82
N THR A 505 9.93 17.13 18.88
CA THR A 505 8.76 16.59 18.14
C THR A 505 7.43 17.04 18.73
N GLY A 506 7.37 17.30 20.03
CA GLY A 506 6.18 17.76 20.75
C GLY A 506 6.07 19.28 20.92
N ALA A 507 7.15 20.04 20.69
CA ALA A 507 7.24 21.48 20.92
C ALA A 507 6.83 22.42 19.77
N PRO A 508 6.35 21.96 18.60
CA PRO A 508 6.15 22.84 17.44
C PRO A 508 5.12 23.96 17.65
N THR A 509 4.26 23.85 18.64
CA THR A 509 3.24 24.87 18.95
C THR A 509 3.62 25.78 20.13
N GLY A 510 4.65 25.40 20.89
CA GLY A 510 5.11 26.09 22.08
C GLY A 510 6.50 26.67 21.92
N PHE A 511 7.35 26.42 22.90
CA PHE A 511 8.75 26.81 22.90
C PHE A 511 9.63 25.65 23.37
N TRP A 512 10.90 25.69 22.99
CA TRP A 512 11.92 24.77 23.44
C TRP A 512 13.11 25.58 24.02
N GLY A 513 13.82 25.02 25.00
CA GLY A 513 14.90 25.72 25.68
C GLY A 513 14.41 26.58 26.85
N GLY A 514 15.13 27.63 27.14
CA GLY A 514 14.87 28.45 28.32
C GLY A 514 15.39 27.85 29.62
N GLN A 515 16.33 26.90 29.53
CA GLN A 515 16.94 26.25 30.68
C GLN A 515 18.22 26.95 31.08
N GLU A 516 18.35 27.23 32.38
CA GLU A 516 19.60 27.74 32.96
C GLU A 516 20.49 26.54 33.32
N LYS A 517 21.71 26.52 32.79
CA LYS A 517 22.71 25.48 33.07
C LYS A 517 24.03 26.11 33.47
N ALA A 518 24.79 25.41 34.32
CA ALA A 518 26.12 25.85 34.75
C ALA A 518 27.12 26.05 33.60
N GLY A 519 26.90 25.38 32.44
CA GLY A 519 27.73 25.49 31.23
C GLY A 519 27.24 26.52 30.20
N GLY A 520 26.21 27.32 30.52
CA GLY A 520 25.59 28.30 29.62
C GLY A 520 24.09 28.03 29.37
N ASN A 521 23.34 29.09 29.27
CA ASN A 521 21.89 29.05 29.12
C ASN A 521 21.47 28.65 27.72
N ILE A 522 20.51 27.72 27.58
CA ILE A 522 19.84 27.43 26.32
C ILE A 522 18.76 28.53 26.12
N PRO A 523 18.87 29.36 25.08
CA PRO A 523 17.87 30.41 24.85
C PRO A 523 16.50 29.77 24.54
N ARG A 524 15.45 30.53 24.90
CA ARG A 524 14.08 30.12 24.54
C ARG A 524 13.87 30.28 23.03
N ILE A 525 13.47 29.22 22.36
CA ILE A 525 13.19 29.21 20.92
C ILE A 525 11.70 28.92 20.73
N VAL A 526 10.99 29.83 20.04
CA VAL A 526 9.53 29.72 19.86
C VAL A 526 9.22 28.90 18.64
N ALA A 527 8.37 27.89 18.82
CA ALA A 527 7.86 26.99 17.79
C ALA A 527 8.98 26.44 16.86
N PRO A 528 10.04 25.82 17.41
CA PRO A 528 11.09 25.25 16.58
C PRO A 528 10.55 24.14 15.68
N CYS A 529 11.10 24.03 14.48
CA CYS A 529 10.80 22.95 13.55
C CYS A 529 12.10 22.24 13.14
N LEU A 530 12.42 21.15 13.82
CA LEU A 530 13.56 20.32 13.48
C LEU A 530 13.05 19.07 12.76
N SER A 531 13.60 18.78 11.59
CA SER A 531 13.46 17.52 10.90
C SER A 531 14.80 16.77 10.90
N VAL A 532 14.77 15.46 10.82
CA VAL A 532 15.96 14.62 10.76
C VAL A 532 15.94 13.81 9.47
N HIS A 533 17.01 13.91 8.71
CA HIS A 533 17.34 13.05 7.60
C HIS A 533 18.42 12.08 8.07
N GLY A 534 18.03 10.86 8.43
CA GLY A 534 18.95 9.82 8.87
C GLY A 534 19.14 8.74 7.81
N VAL A 535 20.34 8.19 7.71
CA VAL A 535 20.63 6.98 6.94
C VAL A 535 21.51 6.05 7.77
N SER A 536 21.24 4.75 7.69
CA SER A 536 22.00 3.75 8.44
C SER A 536 22.00 2.40 7.73
N THR A 537 22.92 1.51 8.11
CA THR A 537 22.72 0.09 7.83
C THR A 537 21.77 -0.51 8.87
N PRO A 538 20.93 -1.49 8.49
CA PRO A 538 20.01 -2.14 9.44
C PRO A 538 20.73 -2.68 10.67
N SER A 539 21.86 -3.36 10.46
CA SER A 539 22.63 -3.95 11.57
C SER A 539 23.16 -2.89 12.54
N THR A 540 23.71 -1.78 12.04
CA THR A 540 24.23 -0.71 12.90
C THR A 540 23.10 0.00 13.65
N PHE A 541 21.95 0.20 13.00
CA PHE A 541 20.80 0.83 13.62
C PHE A 541 20.23 0.00 14.77
N TRP A 542 19.93 -1.28 14.51
CA TRP A 542 19.31 -2.13 15.53
C TRP A 542 20.25 -2.46 16.69
N ASN A 543 21.56 -2.63 16.42
CA ASN A 543 22.55 -2.87 17.49
C ASN A 543 22.76 -1.66 18.43
N ALA A 544 22.35 -0.47 18.01
CA ALA A 544 22.42 0.75 18.82
C ALA A 544 21.31 0.88 19.84
N LEU A 545 20.26 0.07 19.72
CA LEU A 545 19.03 0.20 20.52
C LEU A 545 18.99 -0.77 21.68
N SER A 546 18.28 -0.37 22.73
CA SER A 546 17.94 -1.17 23.91
C SER A 546 16.44 -1.12 24.17
N SER A 547 15.93 -2.00 25.05
CA SER A 547 14.53 -1.96 25.51
C SER A 547 14.14 -0.61 26.13
N GLY A 548 15.08 0.09 26.76
CA GLY A 548 14.88 1.45 27.25
C GLY A 548 14.46 2.44 26.18
N ASN A 549 15.05 2.34 24.98
CA ASN A 549 14.70 3.23 23.87
C ASN A 549 13.27 3.03 23.33
N ILE A 550 12.71 1.83 23.48
CA ILE A 550 11.32 1.52 23.17
C ILE A 550 10.41 2.21 24.21
N SER A 551 10.68 1.96 25.49
CA SER A 551 9.85 2.47 26.59
C SER A 551 9.87 4.00 26.70
N GLU A 552 11.00 4.64 26.40
CA GLU A 552 11.15 6.11 26.35
C GLU A 552 10.44 6.74 25.14
N GLY A 553 10.04 5.93 24.12
CA GLY A 553 9.24 6.37 23.00
C GLY A 553 10.02 7.06 21.89
N LEU A 554 11.34 6.94 21.83
CA LEU A 554 12.18 7.47 20.74
C LEU A 554 11.79 6.79 19.40
N LEU A 555 11.71 5.45 19.39
CA LEU A 555 11.40 4.69 18.18
C LEU A 555 10.06 5.05 17.57
N GLY A 556 9.03 5.29 18.37
CA GLY A 556 7.72 5.68 17.84
C GLY A 556 7.71 7.05 17.14
N ARG A 557 8.71 7.89 17.38
CA ARG A 557 8.87 9.20 16.73
C ARG A 557 9.62 9.14 15.40
N LEU A 558 10.27 8.01 15.12
CA LEU A 558 10.97 7.78 13.85
C LEU A 558 10.01 7.23 12.80
N VAL A 559 10.16 7.70 11.58
CA VAL A 559 9.61 7.05 10.38
C VAL A 559 10.74 6.28 9.74
N LEU A 560 10.70 4.94 9.85
CA LEU A 560 11.71 4.07 9.27
C LEU A 560 11.27 3.60 7.88
N ILE A 561 12.11 3.78 6.89
CA ILE A 561 11.94 3.25 5.55
C ILE A 561 13.05 2.25 5.28
N ASP A 562 12.68 0.97 5.19
CA ASP A 562 13.60 -0.11 4.86
C ASP A 562 13.64 -0.28 3.34
N VAL A 563 14.86 -0.26 2.78
CA VAL A 563 15.10 -0.46 1.35
C VAL A 563 14.95 -1.93 0.96
N GLY A 564 15.04 -2.84 1.93
CA GLY A 564 15.10 -4.27 1.67
C GLY A 564 16.49 -4.74 1.23
N ASN A 565 16.55 -5.99 0.76
CA ASN A 565 17.84 -6.67 0.46
C ASN A 565 18.22 -6.64 -1.03
N ALA A 566 17.38 -6.11 -1.91
CA ALA A 566 17.65 -6.07 -3.34
C ALA A 566 18.72 -5.02 -3.66
N GLU A 567 19.86 -5.47 -4.20
CA GLU A 567 20.92 -4.55 -4.61
C GLU A 567 20.42 -3.62 -5.73
N PRO A 568 20.72 -2.31 -5.66
CA PRO A 568 20.33 -1.38 -6.70
C PRO A 568 21.08 -1.65 -8.00
N VAL A 569 20.37 -1.62 -9.11
CA VAL A 569 20.96 -1.79 -10.43
C VAL A 569 21.84 -0.59 -10.77
N LYS A 570 23.09 -0.85 -11.13
CA LYS A 570 24.05 0.19 -11.48
C LYS A 570 23.68 0.90 -12.79
N VAL A 571 23.43 2.19 -12.73
CA VAL A 571 23.23 3.06 -13.89
C VAL A 571 24.57 3.65 -14.34
N ARG A 572 24.99 3.35 -15.55
CA ARG A 572 26.30 3.84 -16.07
C ARG A 572 26.31 5.35 -16.30
N ARG A 573 25.20 5.90 -16.80
CA ARG A 573 25.02 7.32 -17.07
C ARG A 573 23.67 7.73 -16.48
N PRO A 574 23.67 8.33 -15.28
CA PRO A 574 22.44 8.90 -14.73
C PRO A 574 21.84 9.92 -15.68
N PRO A 575 20.52 9.93 -15.85
CA PRO A 575 19.84 10.86 -16.77
C PRO A 575 19.86 12.31 -16.28
N ASN A 576 20.00 12.54 -14.98
CA ASN A 576 20.03 13.87 -14.37
C ASN A 576 21.41 14.17 -13.76
N SER A 577 21.73 15.46 -13.61
CA SER A 577 22.90 15.94 -12.88
C SER A 577 22.49 16.86 -11.76
N ILE A 578 23.17 16.76 -10.61
CA ILE A 578 23.03 17.72 -9.50
C ILE A 578 23.53 19.11 -9.86
N GLU A 579 24.31 19.25 -10.95
CA GLU A 579 24.82 20.54 -11.45
C GLU A 579 23.84 21.21 -12.42
N ASP A 580 22.85 20.45 -12.94
CA ASP A 580 21.85 20.95 -13.89
C ASP A 580 20.44 20.67 -13.37
N ILE A 581 19.97 21.52 -12.46
CA ILE A 581 18.68 21.37 -11.81
C ILE A 581 17.59 21.98 -12.68
N PRO A 582 16.53 21.22 -13.07
CA PRO A 582 15.42 21.76 -13.82
C PRO A 582 14.78 22.98 -13.13
N THR A 583 14.51 24.03 -13.90
CA THR A 583 13.94 25.30 -13.40
C THR A 583 12.64 25.08 -12.63
N VAL A 584 11.83 24.10 -13.03
CA VAL A 584 10.58 23.76 -12.32
C VAL A 584 10.84 23.33 -10.88
N LEU A 585 11.91 22.57 -10.62
CA LEU A 585 12.26 22.13 -9.26
C LEU A 585 12.79 23.30 -8.41
N SER A 586 13.60 24.18 -9.00
CA SER A 586 14.05 25.42 -8.34
C SER A 586 12.87 26.34 -7.98
N GLN A 587 11.87 26.42 -8.84
CA GLN A 587 10.63 27.15 -8.59
C GLN A 587 9.83 26.53 -7.44
N GLN A 588 9.67 25.20 -7.43
CA GLN A 588 9.02 24.50 -6.33
C GLN A 588 9.74 24.75 -4.98
N VAL A 589 11.07 24.68 -4.95
CA VAL A 589 11.85 25.03 -3.75
C VAL A 589 11.57 26.46 -3.31
N ALA A 590 11.57 27.42 -4.25
CA ALA A 590 11.30 28.83 -3.94
C ALA A 590 9.86 29.04 -3.40
N GLU A 591 8.87 28.38 -3.97
CA GLU A 591 7.48 28.44 -3.51
C GLU A 591 7.31 27.84 -2.10
N LEU A 592 7.91 26.68 -1.85
CA LEU A 592 7.93 26.02 -0.56
C LEU A 592 8.63 26.88 0.51
N LEU A 593 9.66 27.62 0.16
CA LEU A 593 10.31 28.62 1.02
C LEU A 593 9.47 29.89 1.23
N GLY A 594 8.43 30.11 0.43
CA GLY A 594 7.64 31.35 0.43
C GLY A 594 8.35 32.53 -0.22
N LEU A 595 9.23 32.27 -1.17
CA LEU A 595 9.87 33.27 -2.00
C LEU A 595 8.91 33.67 -3.12
N SER A 596 8.47 34.89 -3.15
CA SER A 596 7.67 35.47 -4.23
C SER A 596 8.45 36.62 -4.89
N ALA A 597 8.69 36.50 -6.19
CA ALA A 597 9.41 37.55 -6.99
C ALA A 597 10.75 38.01 -6.35
N GLY A 598 11.52 37.08 -5.75
CA GLY A 598 12.80 37.40 -5.13
C GLY A 598 12.71 38.11 -3.76
N LYS A 599 11.50 38.22 -3.20
CA LYS A 599 11.28 38.81 -1.87
C LYS A 599 10.64 37.76 -0.94
N PHE A 600 11.05 37.76 0.31
CA PHE A 600 10.36 36.98 1.34
C PHE A 600 9.01 37.60 1.65
N THR A 601 7.97 36.82 1.58
CA THR A 601 6.64 37.17 2.08
C THR A 601 6.48 36.63 3.51
N GLY A 602 6.86 37.49 4.49
CA GLY A 602 6.68 37.20 5.91
C GLY A 602 7.88 36.58 6.63
N SER A 603 7.76 36.41 7.96
CA SER A 603 8.83 35.97 8.88
C SER A 603 8.97 34.45 8.97
N PHE A 604 8.76 33.72 7.85
CA PHE A 604 8.56 32.29 7.90
C PHE A 604 9.68 31.43 7.39
N CYS A 605 10.40 31.96 6.45
CA CYS A 605 11.50 31.27 5.84
C CYS A 605 12.55 30.99 6.93
N ALA A 606 13.18 29.81 6.86
CA ALA A 606 14.35 29.51 7.67
C ALA A 606 15.41 30.61 7.61
N LEU A 607 15.44 31.39 6.51
CA LEU A 607 16.38 32.49 6.27
C LEU A 607 16.00 33.83 6.94
N SER A 608 14.74 34.07 7.29
CA SER A 608 14.26 35.34 7.85
C SER A 608 13.57 35.20 9.20
N ALA A 609 13.37 33.97 9.67
CA ALA A 609 12.63 33.72 10.89
C ALA A 609 13.45 34.07 12.13
N ARG A 610 12.87 34.89 13.01
CA ARG A 610 13.43 35.12 14.34
C ARG A 610 13.00 34.00 15.29
N SER A 611 13.93 33.52 16.07
CA SER A 611 13.71 32.41 17.01
C SER A 611 12.88 32.81 18.24
N ASP A 612 12.81 34.10 18.53
CA ASP A 612 12.07 34.68 19.66
C ASP A 612 10.64 35.11 19.31
N GLU A 613 10.27 35.07 18.03
CA GLU A 613 8.96 35.47 17.55
C GLU A 613 8.09 34.26 17.15
N LYS A 614 6.77 34.38 17.39
CA LYS A 614 5.81 33.42 16.87
C LYS A 614 5.72 33.52 15.34
N PRO A 615 5.71 32.38 14.62
CA PRO A 615 5.51 32.43 13.18
C PRO A 615 4.14 33.04 12.84
N HIS A 616 4.08 33.97 11.88
CA HIS A 616 2.84 34.61 11.44
C HIS A 616 2.90 34.99 9.96
N PRO A 617 1.85 34.76 9.18
CA PRO A 617 0.68 33.91 9.41
C PRO A 617 1.05 32.43 9.39
N ILE A 618 0.29 31.57 10.09
CA ILE A 618 0.40 30.12 9.98
C ILE A 618 -0.69 29.67 9.03
N MET A 619 -0.31 28.92 8.00
CA MET A 619 -1.24 28.30 7.08
C MET A 619 -1.66 26.93 7.64
N THR A 620 -2.97 26.67 7.65
CA THR A 620 -3.51 25.37 8.09
C THR A 620 -3.98 24.61 6.87
N ALA A 621 -3.37 23.44 6.63
CA ALA A 621 -3.89 22.52 5.64
C ALA A 621 -5.31 22.06 6.05
N GLN A 622 -6.17 21.87 5.07
CA GLN A 622 -7.53 21.43 5.30
C GLN A 622 -7.66 19.93 4.96
N TRP A 623 -8.65 19.28 5.57
CA TRP A 623 -9.09 17.97 5.10
C TRP A 623 -9.88 18.12 3.79
N GLY A 624 -9.65 17.24 2.83
CA GLY A 624 -10.60 17.01 1.74
C GLY A 624 -11.84 16.27 2.25
N ASP A 625 -12.87 16.17 1.44
CA ASP A 625 -14.15 15.58 1.81
C ASP A 625 -14.00 14.12 2.30
N GLY A 626 -14.45 13.84 3.54
CA GLY A 626 -14.40 12.53 4.19
C GLY A 626 -12.98 11.96 4.39
N VAL A 627 -11.96 12.81 4.47
CA VAL A 627 -10.58 12.40 4.72
C VAL A 627 -10.28 12.34 6.21
N ASP A 628 -10.94 13.14 7.00
CA ASP A 628 -10.94 13.08 8.46
C ASP A 628 -11.39 11.71 8.96
N ASP A 629 -12.51 11.16 8.45
CA ASP A 629 -12.97 9.81 8.76
C ASP A 629 -11.91 8.75 8.40
N LEU A 630 -11.28 8.87 7.23
CA LEU A 630 -10.21 7.96 6.82
C LEU A 630 -9.00 7.99 7.76
N PHE A 631 -8.67 9.17 8.30
CA PHE A 631 -7.60 9.31 9.27
C PHE A 631 -7.99 8.72 10.62
N GLU A 632 -9.19 8.99 11.13
CA GLU A 632 -9.68 8.46 12.40
C GLU A 632 -9.81 6.94 12.36
N ASP A 633 -10.36 6.36 11.29
CA ASP A 633 -10.41 4.91 11.08
C ASP A 633 -9.02 4.26 11.15
N PHE A 634 -8.03 4.92 10.57
CA PHE A 634 -6.64 4.44 10.64
C PHE A 634 -6.09 4.51 12.09
N ASP A 635 -6.27 5.65 12.77
CA ASP A 635 -5.77 5.82 14.15
C ASP A 635 -6.47 4.86 15.12
N ASP A 636 -7.77 4.63 14.97
CA ASP A 636 -8.53 3.68 15.78
C ASP A 636 -8.08 2.24 15.53
N ARG A 637 -7.80 1.86 14.27
CA ARG A 637 -7.23 0.55 13.94
C ARG A 637 -5.86 0.35 14.60
N ILE A 638 -4.99 1.35 14.53
CA ILE A 638 -3.68 1.29 15.22
C ILE A 638 -3.85 1.23 16.73
N ARG A 639 -4.79 1.96 17.31
CA ARG A 639 -5.09 1.90 18.75
C ARG A 639 -5.63 0.54 19.17
N ALA A 640 -6.46 -0.10 18.33
CA ALA A 640 -6.97 -1.45 18.63
C ALA A 640 -5.84 -2.49 18.71
N MET A 641 -4.78 -2.35 17.89
CA MET A 641 -3.60 -3.24 17.97
C MET A 641 -2.92 -3.24 19.35
N LYS A 642 -3.09 -2.20 20.17
CA LYS A 642 -2.52 -2.16 21.54
C LYS A 642 -3.06 -3.24 22.45
N ARG A 643 -4.21 -3.84 22.14
CA ARG A 643 -4.83 -4.90 22.95
C ARG A 643 -4.15 -6.24 22.72
N THR A 644 -3.64 -6.48 21.51
CA THR A 644 -3.08 -7.76 21.07
C THR A 644 -1.56 -7.79 21.02
N ILE A 645 -0.90 -6.61 21.02
CA ILE A 645 0.55 -6.52 20.97
C ILE A 645 1.18 -6.63 22.37
N ASP A 646 2.41 -7.17 22.43
CA ASP A 646 3.20 -7.18 23.66
C ASP A 646 3.27 -5.79 24.29
N PRO A 647 3.00 -5.65 25.60
CA PRO A 647 2.97 -4.37 26.31
C PRO A 647 4.21 -3.51 26.11
N GLN A 648 5.39 -4.08 25.94
CA GLN A 648 6.65 -3.35 25.70
C GLN A 648 6.62 -2.53 24.40
N TYR A 649 5.87 -2.95 23.36
CA TYR A 649 5.78 -2.25 22.06
C TYR A 649 4.65 -1.21 21.99
N ARG A 650 3.75 -1.16 22.99
CA ARG A 650 2.63 -0.19 23.01
C ARG A 650 3.06 1.28 22.86
N PRO A 651 4.22 1.74 23.43
CA PRO A 651 4.68 3.11 23.24
C PRO A 651 4.91 3.48 21.77
N ILE A 652 5.29 2.52 20.91
CA ILE A 652 5.51 2.73 19.48
C ILE A 652 4.21 3.11 18.78
N LEU A 653 3.11 2.38 19.07
CA LEU A 653 1.81 2.62 18.44
C LEU A 653 1.22 3.99 18.76
N ASN A 654 1.63 4.63 19.86
CA ASN A 654 1.09 5.95 20.25
C ASN A 654 1.40 7.07 19.26
N ARG A 655 2.37 6.88 18.35
CA ARG A 655 2.87 7.93 17.46
C ARG A 655 2.59 7.68 15.98
N VAL A 656 2.02 6.52 15.63
CA VAL A 656 1.80 6.14 14.22
C VAL A 656 0.83 7.10 13.54
N GLY A 657 -0.30 7.43 14.19
CA GLY A 657 -1.25 8.42 13.66
C GLY A 657 -0.62 9.82 13.49
N GLU A 658 0.20 10.28 14.47
CA GLU A 658 0.93 11.54 14.36
C GLU A 658 1.91 11.53 13.17
N ASN A 659 2.63 10.43 12.95
CA ASN A 659 3.55 10.30 11.82
C ASN A 659 2.79 10.32 10.49
N SER A 660 1.65 9.63 10.39
CA SER A 660 0.77 9.68 9.23
C SER A 660 0.29 11.11 8.94
N ALA A 661 -0.20 11.82 9.95
CA ALA A 661 -0.65 13.22 9.80
C ALA A 661 0.47 14.15 9.34
N ARG A 662 1.71 13.96 9.82
CA ARG A 662 2.88 14.75 9.38
C ARG A 662 3.25 14.45 7.93
N LEU A 663 3.27 13.18 7.55
CA LEU A 663 3.52 12.76 6.17
C LEU A 663 2.48 13.35 5.21
N ALA A 664 1.20 13.29 5.59
CA ALA A 664 0.11 13.86 4.81
C ALA A 664 0.24 15.38 4.65
N LEU A 665 0.57 16.11 5.73
CA LEU A 665 0.82 17.54 5.68
C LEU A 665 1.96 17.89 4.71
N ILE A 666 3.09 17.18 4.80
CA ILE A 666 4.27 17.46 3.98
C ILE A 666 3.97 17.29 2.50
N VAL A 667 3.23 16.22 2.14
CA VAL A 667 2.84 15.95 0.75
C VAL A 667 1.77 16.95 0.29
N ALA A 668 0.77 17.27 1.10
CA ALA A 668 -0.27 18.23 0.75
C ALA A 668 0.30 19.61 0.44
N VAL A 669 1.21 20.12 1.30
CA VAL A 669 1.91 21.40 1.05
C VAL A 669 2.84 21.27 -0.16
N GLY A 670 3.44 20.11 -0.39
CA GLY A 670 4.25 19.84 -1.59
C GLY A 670 3.43 19.86 -2.88
N CYS A 671 2.13 19.59 -2.82
CA CYS A 671 1.22 19.70 -3.96
C CYS A 671 0.77 21.15 -4.21
N ASP A 672 0.33 21.83 -3.18
CA ASP A 672 -0.07 23.24 -3.26
C ASP A 672 0.32 24.00 -1.99
N PRO A 673 1.40 24.81 -2.05
CA PRO A 673 1.82 25.62 -0.92
C PRO A 673 0.86 26.78 -0.58
N LYS A 674 -0.04 27.18 -1.49
CA LYS A 674 -0.96 28.29 -1.30
C LYS A 674 -2.26 27.86 -0.63
N GLU A 675 -2.76 26.69 -1.01
CA GLU A 675 -4.01 26.14 -0.49
C GLU A 675 -3.85 24.61 -0.26
N PRO A 676 -3.09 24.22 0.77
CA PRO A 676 -2.80 22.81 1.00
C PRO A 676 -4.03 22.05 1.48
N ILE A 677 -4.42 21.04 0.73
CA ILE A 677 -5.53 20.13 1.03
C ILE A 677 -5.00 18.71 1.16
N VAL A 678 -5.28 18.07 2.27
CA VAL A 678 -5.03 16.63 2.45
C VAL A 678 -6.12 15.87 1.74
N THR A 679 -5.84 15.37 0.55
CA THR A 679 -6.77 14.57 -0.24
C THR A 679 -6.81 13.13 0.27
N ARG A 680 -7.84 12.37 -0.13
CA ARG A 680 -7.96 10.93 0.18
C ARG A 680 -6.72 10.15 -0.30
N GLU A 681 -6.20 10.46 -1.48
CA GLU A 681 -4.99 9.84 -2.03
C GLU A 681 -3.77 10.09 -1.13
N ILE A 682 -3.55 11.35 -0.73
CA ILE A 682 -2.45 11.75 0.15
C ILE A 682 -2.55 11.06 1.51
N GLN A 683 -3.75 11.02 2.12
CA GLN A 683 -3.94 10.37 3.41
C GLN A 683 -3.76 8.85 3.33
N THR A 684 -4.27 8.21 2.28
CA THR A 684 -4.07 6.77 2.04
C THR A 684 -2.59 6.43 1.91
N TRP A 685 -1.85 7.23 1.13
CA TRP A 685 -0.40 7.09 1.00
C TRP A 685 0.31 7.27 2.37
N ALA A 686 -0.03 8.30 3.11
CA ALA A 686 0.57 8.59 4.41
C ALA A 686 0.32 7.47 5.43
N ASN A 687 -0.90 6.92 5.46
CA ASN A 687 -1.26 5.76 6.28
C ASN A 687 -0.40 4.54 5.91
N ALA A 688 -0.23 4.26 4.61
CA ALA A 688 0.56 3.12 4.14
C ALA A 688 2.04 3.24 4.51
N VAL A 689 2.65 4.44 4.39
CA VAL A 689 4.04 4.68 4.78
C VAL A 689 4.21 4.60 6.31
N ALA A 690 3.27 5.15 7.08
CA ALA A 690 3.31 5.09 8.54
C ALA A 690 3.14 3.64 9.04
N GLU A 691 2.28 2.86 8.43
CA GLU A 691 2.08 1.43 8.75
C GLU A 691 3.31 0.59 8.35
N HIS A 692 3.91 0.86 7.18
CA HIS A 692 5.19 0.24 6.82
C HIS A 692 6.26 0.51 7.88
N SER A 693 6.42 1.78 8.30
CA SER A 693 7.36 2.16 9.35
C SER A 693 7.08 1.42 10.66
N LEU A 694 5.82 1.32 11.08
CA LEU A 694 5.43 0.54 12.25
C LEU A 694 5.88 -0.92 12.13
N ASN A 695 5.62 -1.55 10.99
CA ASN A 695 5.97 -2.94 10.75
C ASN A 695 7.50 -3.17 10.77
N VAL A 696 8.29 -2.22 10.22
CA VAL A 696 9.75 -2.24 10.28
C VAL A 696 10.23 -2.14 11.73
N ILE A 697 9.65 -1.21 12.51
CA ILE A 697 10.02 -1.00 13.91
C ILE A 697 9.68 -2.23 14.76
N LEU A 698 8.46 -2.74 14.68
CA LEU A 698 8.02 -3.88 15.50
C LEU A 698 8.87 -5.13 15.22
N ARG A 699 9.11 -5.41 13.96
CA ARG A 699 9.93 -6.54 13.55
C ARG A 699 11.38 -6.37 13.96
N GLY A 700 11.96 -5.23 13.63
CA GLY A 700 13.34 -4.95 14.00
C GLY A 700 13.57 -4.95 15.51
N ALA A 701 12.61 -4.45 16.30
CA ALA A 701 12.66 -4.51 17.75
C ALA A 701 12.60 -5.95 18.27
N ASN A 702 11.65 -6.74 17.75
CA ASN A 702 11.51 -8.15 18.12
C ASN A 702 12.75 -8.99 17.78
N ASP A 703 13.38 -8.70 16.65
CA ASP A 703 14.49 -9.49 16.15
C ASP A 703 15.86 -9.10 16.71
N ASN A 704 16.01 -7.88 17.22
CA ASN A 704 17.32 -7.33 17.54
C ASN A 704 17.45 -6.76 18.96
N ILE A 705 16.36 -6.43 19.63
CA ILE A 705 16.43 -5.79 20.93
C ILE A 705 16.33 -6.84 22.04
N ALA A 706 17.29 -6.83 22.93
CA ALA A 706 17.40 -7.78 24.04
C ALA A 706 17.48 -7.07 25.40
N ASP A 707 16.79 -7.61 26.41
CA ASP A 707 16.75 -7.04 27.76
C ASP A 707 18.01 -7.30 28.59
N ASN A 708 18.75 -8.36 28.24
CA ASN A 708 19.95 -8.76 28.95
C ASN A 708 20.94 -9.49 28.03
N ASP A 709 22.15 -9.73 28.53
CA ASP A 709 23.22 -10.37 27.76
C ASP A 709 22.83 -11.78 27.27
N ARG A 710 22.01 -12.51 28.06
CA ARG A 710 21.52 -13.84 27.67
C ARG A 710 20.57 -13.78 26.51
N ALA A 711 19.61 -12.84 26.54
CA ALA A 711 18.71 -12.59 25.45
C ALA A 711 19.46 -12.09 24.18
N ALA A 712 20.47 -11.26 24.37
CA ALA A 712 21.31 -10.81 23.28
C ALA A 712 22.07 -11.96 22.59
N GLU A 713 22.60 -12.91 23.36
CA GLU A 713 23.27 -14.11 22.82
C GLU A 713 22.27 -15.01 22.08
N TYR A 714 21.09 -15.22 22.64
CA TYR A 714 20.00 -15.98 22.03
C TYR A 714 19.62 -15.38 20.66
N LEU A 715 19.38 -14.08 20.62
CA LEU A 715 19.06 -13.37 19.36
C LEU A 715 20.19 -13.43 18.34
N ARG A 716 21.45 -13.29 18.77
CA ARG A 716 22.62 -13.41 17.88
C ARG A 716 22.72 -14.79 17.24
N VAL A 717 22.48 -15.85 18.00
CA VAL A 717 22.50 -17.23 17.46
C VAL A 717 21.34 -17.41 16.47
N ARG A 718 20.13 -16.99 16.83
CA ARG A 718 18.94 -17.03 15.96
C ARG A 718 19.20 -16.34 14.65
N GLN A 719 19.73 -15.12 14.67
CA GLN A 719 20.05 -14.32 13.48
C GLN A 719 21.06 -15.01 12.55
N GLN A 720 22.09 -15.68 13.10
CA GLN A 720 23.08 -16.41 12.30
C GLN A 720 22.42 -17.54 11.51
N ILE A 721 21.38 -18.16 12.06
CA ILE A 721 20.63 -19.24 11.41
C ILE A 721 19.69 -18.67 10.35
N THR A 722 18.91 -17.64 10.70
CA THR A 722 17.94 -17.01 9.80
C THR A 722 18.61 -16.39 8.58
N ARG A 723 19.77 -15.75 8.73
CA ARG A 723 20.53 -15.14 7.62
C ARG A 723 21.01 -16.13 6.57
N ARG A 724 21.10 -17.41 6.89
CA ARG A 724 21.51 -18.45 5.94
C ARG A 724 20.36 -18.97 5.07
N GLY A 725 19.11 -18.58 5.38
CA GLY A 725 17.93 -18.93 4.60
C GLY A 725 17.89 -20.41 4.23
N SER A 726 17.63 -20.71 2.94
CA SER A 726 17.52 -22.07 2.43
C SER A 726 18.82 -22.89 2.50
N ASP A 727 19.97 -22.25 2.64
CA ASP A 727 21.27 -22.96 2.71
C ASP A 727 21.49 -23.65 4.05
N GLY A 728 20.87 -23.14 5.12
CA GLY A 728 21.08 -23.58 6.49
C GLY A 728 22.52 -23.38 6.98
N ILE A 729 22.77 -23.63 8.27
CA ILE A 729 24.07 -23.41 8.90
C ILE A 729 24.45 -24.56 9.83
N THR A 730 25.73 -24.88 9.94
CA THR A 730 26.24 -25.87 10.90
C THR A 730 26.59 -25.20 12.23
N ALA A 731 26.57 -25.95 13.34
CA ALA A 731 27.01 -25.45 14.64
C ALA A 731 28.46 -24.91 14.62
N ARG A 732 29.32 -25.54 13.83
CA ARG A 732 30.72 -25.09 13.65
C ARG A 732 30.81 -23.72 12.97
N GLU A 733 29.98 -23.50 11.97
CA GLU A 733 29.92 -22.20 11.27
C GLU A 733 29.35 -21.10 12.21
N ILE A 734 28.36 -21.43 13.05
CA ILE A 734 27.81 -20.47 14.06
C ILE A 734 28.93 -20.06 15.02
N VAL A 735 29.66 -21.03 15.59
CA VAL A 735 30.80 -20.74 16.50
C VAL A 735 31.86 -19.88 15.81
N LYS A 736 32.22 -20.22 14.56
CA LYS A 736 33.21 -19.45 13.76
C LYS A 736 32.71 -18.01 13.52
N ASN A 737 31.48 -17.83 13.19
CA ASN A 737 30.91 -16.51 12.89
C ASN A 737 30.79 -15.63 14.14
N LEU A 738 30.52 -16.22 15.30
CA LEU A 738 30.47 -15.51 16.58
C LEU A 738 31.86 -15.22 17.18
N ARG A 739 32.96 -15.63 16.49
CA ARG A 739 34.36 -15.36 16.87
C ARG A 739 34.68 -15.75 18.33
N GLY A 740 34.01 -16.76 18.85
CA GLY A 740 34.23 -17.24 20.22
C GLY A 740 33.60 -16.36 21.31
N ALA A 741 32.73 -15.42 20.94
CA ALA A 741 32.01 -14.57 21.91
C ALA A 741 31.03 -15.37 22.78
N ILE A 742 30.65 -16.58 22.35
CA ILE A 742 29.78 -17.50 23.07
C ILE A 742 30.55 -18.83 23.21
N ASP A 743 30.64 -19.32 24.46
CA ASP A 743 31.30 -20.62 24.68
C ASP A 743 30.43 -21.78 24.13
N ARG A 744 31.05 -22.93 23.96
CA ARG A 744 30.39 -24.07 23.32
C ARG A 744 29.18 -24.58 24.10
N ARG A 745 29.30 -24.68 25.42
CA ARG A 745 28.23 -25.18 26.27
C ARG A 745 27.01 -24.26 26.21
N ARG A 746 27.26 -22.97 26.29
CA ARG A 746 26.22 -21.95 26.20
C ARG A 746 25.54 -21.91 24.80
N LEU A 747 26.31 -22.12 23.74
CA LEU A 747 25.74 -22.27 22.40
C LEU A 747 24.82 -23.49 22.31
N GLU A 748 25.23 -24.64 22.89
CA GLU A 748 24.42 -25.85 22.94
C GLU A 748 23.11 -25.61 23.70
N ASP A 749 23.16 -24.90 24.84
CA ASP A 749 21.97 -24.51 25.62
C ASP A 749 21.02 -23.60 24.79
N ILE A 750 21.55 -22.56 24.11
CA ILE A 750 20.77 -21.65 23.25
C ILE A 750 20.17 -22.43 22.08
N MET A 751 20.92 -23.32 21.44
CA MET A 751 20.41 -24.13 20.33
C MET A 751 19.29 -25.06 20.78
N ALA A 752 19.39 -25.62 21.99
CA ALA A 752 18.33 -26.44 22.57
C ALA A 752 17.07 -25.61 22.83
N MET A 753 17.21 -24.42 23.42
CA MET A 753 16.09 -23.50 23.66
C MET A 753 15.40 -23.07 22.35
N LEU A 754 16.16 -22.69 21.32
CA LEU A 754 15.63 -22.33 20.00
C LEU A 754 14.86 -23.48 19.33
N ARG A 755 15.36 -24.72 19.50
CA ARG A 755 14.66 -25.92 19.01
C ARG A 755 13.39 -26.21 19.79
N GLN A 756 13.39 -26.08 21.13
CA GLN A 756 12.21 -26.24 21.97
C GLN A 756 11.14 -25.19 21.64
N ALA A 757 11.56 -23.94 21.42
CA ALA A 757 10.68 -22.87 20.98
C ALA A 757 10.19 -23.05 19.53
N ARG A 758 10.69 -24.06 18.79
CA ARG A 758 10.40 -24.31 17.37
C ARG A 758 10.78 -23.17 16.44
N GLU A 759 11.68 -22.29 16.86
CA GLU A 759 12.19 -21.21 16.02
C GLU A 759 13.22 -21.71 15.01
N ILE A 760 13.89 -22.83 15.32
CA ILE A 760 14.84 -23.49 14.41
C ILE A 760 14.61 -25.01 14.35
N HIS A 761 14.99 -25.59 13.23
CA HIS A 761 15.01 -27.04 13.02
C HIS A 761 16.42 -27.54 12.71
N LEU A 762 16.83 -28.62 13.36
CA LEU A 762 17.94 -29.43 12.88
C LEU A 762 17.36 -30.41 11.86
N ALA A 763 17.82 -30.39 10.64
CA ALA A 763 17.30 -31.29 9.63
C ALA A 763 18.42 -31.86 8.75
N LYS A 764 18.09 -32.97 8.09
CA LYS A 764 18.96 -33.66 7.14
C LYS A 764 18.40 -33.38 5.74
N LEU A 765 19.22 -32.74 4.90
CA LEU A 765 18.91 -32.51 3.50
C LEU A 765 19.80 -33.41 2.65
N THR A 766 19.19 -34.21 1.77
CA THR A 766 19.91 -35.06 0.81
C THR A 766 19.95 -34.31 -0.51
N THR A 767 21.15 -34.05 -1.02
CA THR A 767 21.36 -33.38 -2.31
C THR A 767 21.09 -34.35 -3.46
N GLU A 768 20.86 -33.84 -4.67
CA GLU A 768 20.67 -34.64 -5.89
C GLU A 768 21.84 -35.60 -6.15
N SER A 769 23.04 -35.29 -5.65
CA SER A 769 24.23 -36.14 -5.71
C SER A 769 24.24 -37.26 -4.64
N GLY A 770 23.20 -37.42 -3.84
CA GLY A 770 23.09 -38.45 -2.79
C GLY A 770 23.84 -38.12 -1.48
N GLN A 771 24.50 -36.95 -1.37
CA GLN A 771 25.16 -36.55 -0.13
C GLN A 771 24.15 -35.97 0.85
N SER A 772 24.19 -36.43 2.10
CA SER A 772 23.36 -35.90 3.17
C SER A 772 24.11 -34.89 4.01
N LYS A 773 23.53 -33.70 4.20
CA LYS A 773 24.06 -32.65 5.04
C LYS A 773 23.11 -32.37 6.18
N MET A 774 23.64 -32.34 7.43
CA MET A 774 22.92 -31.98 8.64
C MET A 774 23.18 -30.54 9.00
N ARG A 775 22.14 -29.70 9.04
CA ARG A 775 22.23 -28.26 9.30
C ARG A 775 21.05 -27.76 10.11
N PHE A 776 21.17 -26.55 10.62
CA PHE A 776 20.10 -25.82 11.27
C PHE A 776 19.47 -24.83 10.28
N TRP A 777 18.16 -24.77 10.27
CA TRP A 777 17.36 -23.79 9.52
C TRP A 777 16.40 -23.09 10.46
N SER A 778 16.05 -21.83 10.17
CA SER A 778 14.89 -21.22 10.81
C SER A 778 13.61 -21.96 10.37
N ALA A 779 12.57 -21.87 11.18
CA ALA A 779 11.29 -22.52 10.87
C ALA A 779 10.72 -22.06 9.51
N GLU A 780 10.99 -20.80 9.15
CA GLU A 780 10.52 -20.18 7.91
C GLU A 780 11.32 -20.57 6.66
N SER A 781 12.57 -20.99 6.84
CA SER A 781 13.51 -21.25 5.72
C SER A 781 13.84 -22.71 5.52
N LEU A 782 13.11 -23.63 6.15
CA LEU A 782 13.33 -25.07 6.02
C LEU A 782 13.05 -25.52 4.58
N PRO A 783 14.03 -26.11 3.87
CA PRO A 783 13.81 -26.54 2.49
C PRO A 783 12.79 -27.67 2.35
N ASN A 784 12.04 -27.66 1.26
CA ASN A 784 11.17 -28.80 0.92
C ASN A 784 11.98 -30.07 0.75
N GLY A 785 11.56 -31.14 1.45
CA GLY A 785 12.24 -32.45 1.42
C GLY A 785 13.32 -32.62 2.50
N ALA A 786 13.56 -31.63 3.35
CA ALA A 786 14.42 -31.80 4.52
C ALA A 786 13.71 -32.64 5.59
N VAL A 787 14.44 -33.62 6.15
CA VAL A 787 13.94 -34.50 7.22
C VAL A 787 14.36 -33.92 8.56
N ILE A 788 13.37 -33.44 9.35
CA ILE A 788 13.63 -32.85 10.67
C ILE A 788 14.09 -33.96 11.64
N VAL A 789 15.17 -33.68 12.36
CA VAL A 789 15.66 -34.55 13.45
C VAL A 789 14.86 -34.23 14.71
N PRO A 790 14.15 -35.22 15.30
CA PRO A 790 13.39 -35.02 16.53
C PRO A 790 14.28 -34.48 17.67
N ILE A 791 13.67 -33.73 18.58
CA ILE A 791 14.30 -33.36 19.84
C ILE A 791 14.22 -34.62 20.73
N GLU A 792 15.36 -35.21 21.06
CA GLU A 792 15.39 -36.29 22.04
C GLU A 792 14.89 -35.73 23.39
N ALA A 793 13.88 -36.33 23.97
CA ALA A 793 13.42 -36.05 25.32
C ALA A 793 14.53 -36.46 26.29
N GLY A 794 15.29 -35.45 26.78
CA GLY A 794 16.31 -35.63 27.80
C GLY A 794 15.71 -35.68 29.21
#